data_705ddd2a4db04b5dcf34b096671bc8c7
#
_entry.id   705ddd2a4db04b5dcf34b096671bc8c7
#
_cell.length_a   1.000
_cell.length_b   1.000
_cell.length_c   1.000
_cell.angle_alpha   90.00
_cell.angle_beta   90.00
_cell.angle_gamma   90.00
#
_symmetry.space_group_name_H-M   'P 1'
#
loop_
_entity.id
_entity.type
_entity.pdbx_description
1 polymer ?
#
loop_
_entity_poly.entity_id
_entity_poly.type
_entity_poly.pdbx_seq_one_letter_code
_entity_poly.pdbx_strand_id
1 'polypeptide(L)'
;MSKKSKKSKENQKVDQLETSHKDGAGQPLTTRQGLKVNDTNNSLKAGPRGATLLEDFLLREKIHNFDHERIPERIVHARGSAAHGYFELYESMGKYSKAGIFNDTSRKTPVFVRFSTVAGSKGSTDLARDVRGFAVKFYTEEGTWDLVGNNMPVFFIQDAMKFPDLIHSVKPEPNNEIPQAASAHDTFYDFVSLTTETLHNHIWVMSDRGIPRSLRMMEGFGIHTFRLINEKGKAHFVKFHWKPTLGVHSVTWDEAVKISGADCDFHRRDLWEAIDSGQFPEWELGMQIIPEKDEHKFDFDLLDPTKLIPEEMVPVKIIGKMVLNRNPENFFAETEQVAFLPGNIVPGIDFTNDPLLQGRLFSYRDTQLSRLGSHNFHLIPINKPVTDVHNNQRDGHMQMEIPKGRTAYFPNTLGGGCPHMTSVDDGAFTSYQEKIDAKKIRARSDSFNDHFSQPALFYRSLSEWEKEHVISAYSFELGKCKEQSIVERMLWLISQIDKGLAKRVSENLGLDIPSKIEKPINQAIGADTKPSKNQPPKKKNYLESSSALSQSNTVFDSIATRQIACLASDGFNMSDFKKMKKALEKENAIVKIVAPHGGTIICDEDMEHPVDANIATTESVLFDAVLIPGGQNSIEALMEHAKFTKFVREAYKHCKAIAAMGEGSQLIDKIEVDAVREDDAILIDGTAKDFINAIAKHRNWNRMEKAAKIAV
;
A
#
# COMPACT_ATOMS: atom_id res chain seq x y z
N MET A 1 18.34 38.68 -5.03
CA MET A 1 16.89 39.08 -5.04
C MET A 1 16.10 37.78 -5.16
N SER A 2 15.55 37.29 -4.06
CA SER A 2 14.73 36.10 -3.99
C SER A 2 13.47 36.29 -4.83
N LYS A 3 13.24 35.44 -5.84
CA LYS A 3 11.96 35.35 -6.52
C LYS A 3 10.93 34.88 -5.47
N LYS A 4 10.05 35.80 -5.02
CA LYS A 4 8.85 35.43 -4.27
C LYS A 4 8.09 34.38 -5.12
N SER A 5 8.06 33.14 -4.66
CA SER A 5 7.23 32.10 -5.25
C SER A 5 5.78 32.61 -5.23
N LYS A 6 5.09 32.54 -6.35
CA LYS A 6 3.64 32.74 -6.39
C LYS A 6 3.04 31.67 -5.47
N LYS A 7 2.43 32.09 -4.35
CA LYS A 7 1.67 31.21 -3.47
C LYS A 7 0.71 30.39 -4.34
N SER A 8 0.88 29.07 -4.35
CA SER A 8 -0.08 28.21 -4.99
C SER A 8 -1.35 28.25 -4.15
N LYS A 9 -2.43 28.77 -4.68
CA LYS A 9 -3.75 28.73 -4.02
C LYS A 9 -4.34 27.33 -3.94
N GLU A 10 -3.58 26.31 -4.34
CA GLU A 10 -4.10 24.95 -4.62
C GLU A 10 -3.91 23.97 -3.46
N ASN A 11 -2.97 24.18 -2.53
CA ASN A 11 -2.74 23.23 -1.41
C ASN A 11 -2.27 23.97 -0.15
N GLN A 12 -3.20 24.26 0.75
CA GLN A 12 -2.92 24.97 2.03
C GLN A 12 -1.88 24.25 2.89
N LYS A 13 -1.81 22.92 2.84
CA LYS A 13 -0.83 22.16 3.65
C LYS A 13 0.58 22.35 3.14
N VAL A 14 0.78 22.33 1.83
CA VAL A 14 2.07 22.61 1.21
C VAL A 14 2.50 24.04 1.54
N ASP A 15 1.61 25.03 1.42
CA ASP A 15 1.91 26.44 1.78
C ASP A 15 2.29 26.57 3.27
N GLN A 16 1.65 25.82 4.16
CA GLN A 16 2.01 25.80 5.59
C GLN A 16 3.42 25.21 5.79
N LEU A 17 3.78 24.11 5.09
CA LEU A 17 5.08 23.46 5.19
C LEU A 17 6.22 24.35 4.69
N GLU A 18 6.00 25.22 3.69
CA GLU A 18 6.99 26.19 3.19
C GLU A 18 7.58 27.06 4.31
N THR A 19 6.80 27.35 5.37
CA THR A 19 7.27 28.10 6.52
C THR A 19 8.33 27.37 7.36
N SER A 20 8.41 26.05 7.20
CA SER A 20 9.35 25.17 7.92
C SER A 20 10.54 24.74 7.06
N HIS A 21 10.51 25.00 5.75
CA HIS A 21 11.60 24.65 4.84
C HIS A 21 12.85 25.46 5.13
N LYS A 22 14.02 24.82 5.01
CA LYS A 22 15.34 25.43 5.17
C LYS A 22 16.19 25.10 3.95
N ASP A 23 16.52 26.13 3.18
CA ASP A 23 17.48 26.03 2.09
C ASP A 23 18.85 26.53 2.55
N GLY A 24 19.83 25.62 2.53
CA GLY A 24 21.22 25.92 2.86
C GLY A 24 22.10 26.22 1.66
N ALA A 25 21.58 26.18 0.42
CA ALA A 25 22.35 26.37 -0.79
C ALA A 25 23.00 27.76 -0.83
N GLY A 26 24.33 27.78 -0.99
CA GLY A 26 25.11 29.04 -1.01
C GLY A 26 25.26 29.76 0.34
N GLN A 27 24.75 29.17 1.44
CA GLN A 27 24.88 29.72 2.76
C GLN A 27 26.13 29.20 3.48
N PRO A 28 26.81 29.98 4.35
CA PRO A 28 27.90 29.46 5.15
C PRO A 28 27.39 28.44 6.17
N LEU A 29 28.17 27.37 6.41
CA LEU A 29 27.89 26.45 7.50
C LEU A 29 27.85 27.16 8.85
N THR A 30 26.92 26.75 9.70
CA THR A 30 26.82 27.25 11.07
C THR A 30 26.59 26.10 12.05
N THR A 31 26.88 26.35 13.32
CA THR A 31 26.37 25.54 14.44
C THR A 31 24.85 25.75 14.57
N ARG A 32 24.20 24.95 15.41
CA ARG A 32 22.79 25.14 15.77
C ARG A 32 22.50 26.47 16.48
N GLN A 33 23.54 27.10 17.02
CA GLN A 33 23.48 28.44 17.66
C GLN A 33 23.81 29.56 16.68
N GLY A 34 24.01 29.29 15.39
CA GLY A 34 24.25 30.30 14.36
C GLY A 34 25.70 30.76 14.22
N LEU A 35 26.66 30.16 14.94
CA LEU A 35 28.09 30.47 14.79
C LEU A 35 28.60 29.92 13.46
N LYS A 36 29.21 30.75 12.62
CA LYS A 36 29.84 30.34 11.35
C LYS A 36 31.02 29.40 11.59
N VAL A 37 31.09 28.34 10.82
CA VAL A 37 32.07 27.25 10.93
C VAL A 37 33.14 27.41 9.86
N ASN A 38 34.41 27.46 10.28
CA ASN A 38 35.56 27.58 9.40
C ASN A 38 36.01 26.20 8.87
N ASP A 39 36.05 25.18 9.71
CA ASP A 39 36.50 23.83 9.37
C ASP A 39 35.57 22.81 10.04
N THR A 40 34.95 21.94 9.22
CA THR A 40 34.12 20.82 9.67
C THR A 40 34.74 19.45 9.28
N ASN A 41 35.99 19.43 8.79
CA ASN A 41 36.69 18.21 8.36
C ASN A 41 37.71 17.75 9.41
N ASN A 42 38.28 18.67 10.19
CA ASN A 42 39.31 18.38 11.17
C ASN A 42 38.84 18.73 12.59
N SER A 43 39.10 17.82 13.53
CA SER A 43 38.90 18.09 14.96
C SER A 43 40.03 18.94 15.52
N LEU A 44 39.75 19.67 16.59
CA LEU A 44 40.77 20.42 17.35
C LEU A 44 41.77 19.42 17.98
N LYS A 45 43.08 19.66 17.77
CA LYS A 45 44.15 18.77 18.21
C LYS A 45 45.29 19.54 18.89
N ALA A 46 46.01 18.83 19.77
CA ALA A 46 47.25 19.30 20.35
C ALA A 46 48.43 19.09 19.36
N GLY A 47 48.44 19.86 18.24
CA GLY A 47 49.33 19.69 17.09
C GLY A 47 48.80 18.72 16.04
N PRO A 48 49.33 18.72 14.78
CA PRO A 48 48.76 17.98 13.64
C PRO A 48 48.64 16.46 13.86
N ARG A 49 49.45 15.87 14.69
CA ARG A 49 49.47 14.44 15.07
C ARG A 49 49.14 14.20 16.55
N GLY A 50 48.80 15.26 17.27
CA GLY A 50 48.48 15.20 18.68
C GLY A 50 47.07 14.65 18.97
N ALA A 51 46.75 14.53 20.26
CA ALA A 51 45.45 14.09 20.70
C ALA A 51 44.32 15.05 20.28
N THR A 52 43.17 14.51 19.91
CA THR A 52 41.93 15.29 19.73
C THR A 52 41.44 15.78 21.09
N LEU A 53 41.07 17.06 21.16
CA LEU A 53 40.63 17.71 22.37
C LEU A 53 39.09 17.75 22.42
N LEU A 54 38.50 17.18 23.45
CA LEU A 54 37.02 17.14 23.60
C LEU A 54 36.40 18.49 23.97
N GLU A 55 37.20 19.56 24.18
CA GLU A 55 36.67 20.92 24.22
C GLU A 55 36.15 21.40 22.86
N ASP A 56 36.47 20.70 21.75
CA ASP A 56 35.96 20.94 20.40
C ASP A 56 34.43 20.79 20.38
N PHE A 57 33.74 21.91 20.52
CA PHE A 57 32.28 21.91 20.52
C PHE A 57 31.67 21.63 19.13
N LEU A 58 32.40 21.88 18.03
CA LEU A 58 31.97 21.53 16.68
C LEU A 58 31.94 20.00 16.50
N LEU A 59 32.99 19.31 16.92
CA LEU A 59 33.04 17.85 16.94
C LEU A 59 31.89 17.26 17.77
N ARG A 60 31.73 17.75 18.99
CA ARG A 60 30.68 17.24 19.90
C ARG A 60 29.28 17.47 19.33
N GLU A 61 28.96 18.65 18.80
CA GLU A 61 27.65 18.93 18.21
C GLU A 61 27.36 18.02 17.01
N LYS A 62 28.38 17.86 16.12
CA LYS A 62 28.26 17.03 14.93
C LYS A 62 28.03 15.54 15.25
N ILE A 63 28.80 14.97 16.18
CA ILE A 63 28.65 13.59 16.63
C ILE A 63 27.32 13.40 17.39
N HIS A 64 27.01 14.32 18.31
CA HIS A 64 25.75 14.28 19.06
C HIS A 64 24.52 14.24 18.14
N ASN A 65 24.47 15.09 17.09
CA ASN A 65 23.38 15.04 16.14
C ASN A 65 23.33 13.68 15.43
N PHE A 66 24.48 13.21 14.91
CA PHE A 66 24.58 11.96 14.16
C PHE A 66 24.07 10.75 14.98
N ASP A 67 24.46 10.67 16.24
CA ASP A 67 24.07 9.56 17.13
C ASP A 67 22.55 9.50 17.40
N HIS A 68 21.82 10.59 17.12
CA HIS A 68 20.38 10.72 17.40
C HIS A 68 19.53 10.96 16.14
N GLU A 69 20.01 10.61 14.96
CA GLU A 69 19.29 10.78 13.69
C GLU A 69 18.23 9.70 13.42
N ARG A 70 18.03 8.77 14.33
CA ARG A 70 17.06 7.69 14.19
C ARG A 70 15.95 7.81 15.24
N ILE A 71 14.73 7.46 14.82
CA ILE A 71 13.61 7.23 15.72
C ILE A 71 13.19 5.76 15.60
N PRO A 72 12.49 5.20 16.60
CA PRO A 72 11.96 3.84 16.51
C PRO A 72 11.12 3.64 15.25
N GLU A 73 11.22 2.47 14.64
CA GLU A 73 10.33 2.05 13.58
C GLU A 73 8.87 2.00 14.06
N ARG A 74 7.91 2.14 13.14
CA ARG A 74 6.51 1.78 13.44
C ARG A 74 6.44 0.31 13.79
N ILE A 75 5.65 -0.05 14.79
CA ILE A 75 5.47 -1.44 15.24
C ILE A 75 5.05 -2.34 14.09
N VAL A 76 4.17 -1.84 13.23
CA VAL A 76 3.84 -2.38 11.92
C VAL A 76 3.88 -1.24 10.89
N HIS A 77 3.95 -1.56 9.61
CA HIS A 77 4.06 -0.56 8.54
C HIS A 77 5.38 0.26 8.58
N ALA A 78 6.48 -0.35 9.03
CA ALA A 78 7.77 0.35 9.14
C ALA A 78 8.28 0.83 7.77
N ARG A 79 8.23 -0.06 6.76
CA ARG A 79 8.57 0.29 5.38
C ARG A 79 7.38 0.94 4.69
N GLY A 80 7.58 2.12 4.08
CA GLY A 80 6.53 2.80 3.34
C GLY A 80 7.02 4.01 2.56
N SER A 81 6.13 4.56 1.73
CA SER A 81 6.32 5.72 0.88
C SER A 81 5.11 6.62 0.95
N ALA A 82 5.30 7.93 0.77
CA ALA A 82 4.21 8.88 0.91
C ALA A 82 4.24 9.94 -0.19
N ALA A 83 3.11 10.61 -0.39
CA ALA A 83 2.98 11.74 -1.29
C ALA A 83 1.92 12.73 -0.81
N HIS A 84 2.07 13.98 -1.20
CA HIS A 84 1.06 15.02 -1.07
C HIS A 84 0.10 14.99 -2.25
N GLY A 85 -1.10 15.49 -2.02
CA GLY A 85 -2.10 15.64 -3.04
C GLY A 85 -3.32 16.40 -2.55
N TYR A 86 -4.42 16.17 -3.22
CA TYR A 86 -5.70 16.75 -2.85
C TYR A 86 -6.85 15.76 -3.12
N PHE A 87 -7.92 15.95 -2.38
CA PHE A 87 -9.22 15.32 -2.63
C PHE A 87 -10.20 16.37 -3.15
N GLU A 88 -10.98 16.02 -4.16
CA GLU A 88 -12.09 16.82 -4.68
C GLU A 88 -13.38 16.00 -4.73
N LEU A 89 -14.46 16.61 -4.26
CA LEU A 89 -15.78 16.00 -4.19
C LEU A 89 -16.55 16.23 -5.51
N TYR A 90 -17.24 15.22 -6.03
CA TYR A 90 -18.04 15.34 -7.25
C TYR A 90 -19.43 15.92 -7.01
N GLU A 91 -20.09 15.50 -5.92
CA GLU A 91 -21.44 15.95 -5.54
C GLU A 91 -21.60 15.98 -4.01
N SER A 92 -22.46 16.88 -3.50
CA SER A 92 -22.72 16.95 -2.07
C SER A 92 -23.37 15.67 -1.53
N MET A 93 -22.83 15.20 -0.41
CA MET A 93 -23.34 14.07 0.37
C MET A 93 -24.15 14.52 1.61
N GLY A 94 -24.65 15.73 1.65
CA GLY A 94 -25.39 16.33 2.77
C GLY A 94 -26.65 15.56 3.21
N LYS A 95 -27.17 14.71 2.35
CA LYS A 95 -28.20 13.73 2.72
C LYS A 95 -27.74 12.76 3.80
N TYR A 96 -26.43 12.44 3.83
CA TYR A 96 -25.86 11.39 4.67
C TYR A 96 -24.94 11.93 5.75
N SER A 97 -24.15 12.99 5.45
CA SER A 97 -23.19 13.56 6.38
C SER A 97 -23.20 15.08 6.33
N LYS A 98 -23.05 15.74 7.48
CA LYS A 98 -22.84 17.18 7.57
C LYS A 98 -21.39 17.62 7.43
N ALA A 99 -20.43 16.68 7.35
CA ALA A 99 -19.00 17.00 7.22
C ALA A 99 -18.72 17.88 6.00
N GLY A 100 -18.02 18.98 6.19
CA GLY A 100 -17.73 19.96 5.14
C GLY A 100 -17.00 19.36 3.95
N ILE A 101 -16.06 18.42 4.20
CA ILE A 101 -15.35 17.69 3.15
C ILE A 101 -16.29 16.90 2.21
N PHE A 102 -17.48 16.53 2.66
CA PHE A 102 -18.49 15.81 1.87
C PHE A 102 -19.59 16.72 1.33
N ASN A 103 -19.45 18.04 1.47
CA ASN A 103 -20.48 18.98 1.05
C ASN A 103 -19.97 20.11 0.15
N ASP A 104 -18.70 20.48 0.24
CA ASP A 104 -18.12 21.53 -0.59
C ASP A 104 -17.43 20.98 -1.84
N THR A 105 -18.12 21.03 -2.98
CA THR A 105 -17.63 20.59 -4.30
C THR A 105 -16.69 21.58 -4.97
N SER A 106 -16.54 22.78 -4.41
CA SER A 106 -15.64 23.83 -4.97
C SER A 106 -14.20 23.71 -4.47
N ARG A 107 -13.98 22.86 -3.46
CA ARG A 107 -12.75 22.80 -2.72
C ARG A 107 -11.89 21.60 -3.10
N LYS A 108 -10.59 21.83 -3.19
CA LYS A 108 -9.56 20.81 -3.16
C LYS A 108 -9.01 20.69 -1.74
N THR A 109 -9.42 19.64 -1.01
CA THR A 109 -8.94 19.40 0.35
C THR A 109 -7.53 18.79 0.29
N PRO A 110 -6.50 19.40 0.91
CA PRO A 110 -5.16 18.82 0.94
C PRO A 110 -5.14 17.46 1.60
N VAL A 111 -4.35 16.53 1.03
CA VAL A 111 -4.11 15.21 1.61
C VAL A 111 -2.62 14.90 1.69
N PHE A 112 -2.27 14.05 2.65
CA PHE A 112 -0.99 13.35 2.69
C PHE A 112 -1.27 11.86 2.83
N VAL A 113 -0.78 11.07 1.88
CA VAL A 113 -1.05 9.64 1.81
C VAL A 113 0.23 8.87 2.05
N ARG A 114 0.17 7.83 2.90
CA ARG A 114 1.29 6.90 3.09
C ARG A 114 0.84 5.47 2.80
N PHE A 115 1.57 4.84 1.88
CA PHE A 115 1.49 3.41 1.58
C PHE A 115 2.62 2.67 2.31
N SER A 116 2.38 1.41 2.71
CA SER A 116 3.37 0.63 3.46
C SER A 116 3.10 -0.87 3.38
N THR A 117 4.13 -1.70 3.54
CA THR A 117 3.96 -3.10 3.93
C THR A 117 3.57 -3.19 5.39
N VAL A 118 3.29 -4.37 5.94
CA VAL A 118 2.89 -4.56 7.34
C VAL A 118 4.00 -5.20 8.17
N ALA A 119 4.47 -6.38 7.77
CA ALA A 119 5.31 -7.23 8.61
C ALA A 119 6.80 -6.84 8.60
N GLY A 120 7.32 -6.38 7.47
CA GLY A 120 8.74 -6.14 7.29
C GLY A 120 9.28 -4.91 8.03
N SER A 121 10.57 -4.93 8.35
CA SER A 121 11.32 -3.79 8.87
C SER A 121 11.41 -2.65 7.83
N LYS A 122 11.88 -1.47 8.24
CA LYS A 122 12.08 -0.33 7.34
C LYS A 122 13.01 -0.66 6.15
N GLY A 123 13.99 -1.53 6.33
CA GLY A 123 14.95 -1.97 5.31
C GLY A 123 14.52 -3.18 4.48
N SER A 124 13.31 -3.72 4.69
CA SER A 124 12.80 -4.87 3.93
C SER A 124 12.41 -4.48 2.49
N THR A 125 12.06 -5.48 1.67
CA THR A 125 11.61 -5.26 0.28
C THR A 125 10.18 -4.72 0.19
N ASP A 126 9.90 -3.95 -0.86
CA ASP A 126 8.54 -3.52 -1.20
C ASP A 126 7.66 -4.67 -1.71
N LEU A 127 8.25 -5.71 -2.31
CA LEU A 127 7.53 -6.81 -2.97
C LEU A 127 7.29 -8.05 -2.08
N ALA A 128 7.47 -7.94 -0.76
CA ALA A 128 7.03 -9.00 0.13
C ALA A 128 5.52 -9.28 -0.07
N ARG A 129 5.12 -10.57 -0.01
CA ARG A 129 3.72 -10.94 0.08
C ARG A 129 3.18 -10.49 1.42
N ASP A 130 2.35 -9.46 1.41
CA ASP A 130 1.87 -8.79 2.61
C ASP A 130 0.64 -7.93 2.30
N VAL A 131 -0.11 -7.55 3.30
CA VAL A 131 -1.08 -6.46 3.23
C VAL A 131 -0.34 -5.14 2.98
N ARG A 132 -0.93 -4.23 2.22
CA ARG A 132 -0.43 -2.86 2.08
C ARG A 132 -1.29 -1.89 2.87
N GLY A 133 -0.65 -1.12 3.76
CA GLY A 133 -1.29 0.03 4.39
C GLY A 133 -1.63 1.10 3.36
N PHE A 134 -2.77 1.73 3.54
CA PHE A 134 -3.30 2.83 2.74
C PHE A 134 -3.86 3.88 3.69
N ALA A 135 -3.00 4.76 4.19
CA ALA A 135 -3.35 5.76 5.19
C ALA A 135 -3.45 7.15 4.56
N VAL A 136 -4.63 7.75 4.65
CA VAL A 136 -4.93 9.08 4.10
C VAL A 136 -5.21 10.04 5.24
N LYS A 137 -4.43 11.14 5.30
CA LYS A 137 -4.66 12.28 6.18
C LYS A 137 -5.26 13.41 5.37
N PHE A 138 -6.48 13.82 5.71
CA PHE A 138 -7.16 14.98 5.13
C PHE A 138 -6.98 16.20 6.05
N TYR A 139 -6.48 17.29 5.50
CA TYR A 139 -6.35 18.55 6.20
C TYR A 139 -7.57 19.42 5.87
N THR A 140 -8.67 19.22 6.60
CA THR A 140 -9.92 19.93 6.37
C THR A 140 -9.98 21.24 7.17
N GLU A 141 -10.93 22.12 6.86
CA GLU A 141 -11.17 23.35 7.64
C GLU A 141 -11.80 23.09 9.01
N GLU A 142 -12.42 21.92 9.18
CA GLU A 142 -13.05 21.50 10.43
C GLU A 142 -12.12 20.73 11.35
N GLY A 143 -10.88 20.49 10.90
CA GLY A 143 -9.87 19.71 11.59
C GLY A 143 -9.20 18.68 10.67
N THR A 144 -8.40 17.79 11.24
CA THR A 144 -7.78 16.70 10.49
C THR A 144 -8.68 15.47 10.56
N TRP A 145 -8.92 14.84 9.41
CA TRP A 145 -9.56 13.52 9.34
C TRP A 145 -8.55 12.50 8.80
N ASP A 146 -8.39 11.37 9.50
CA ASP A 146 -7.48 10.29 9.10
C ASP A 146 -8.26 9.01 8.76
N LEU A 147 -8.27 8.63 7.47
CA LEU A 147 -8.80 7.35 7.02
C LEU A 147 -7.64 6.36 6.87
N VAL A 148 -7.45 5.52 7.89
CA VAL A 148 -6.31 4.61 7.99
C VAL A 148 -6.72 3.20 7.63
N GLY A 149 -6.55 2.86 6.36
CA GLY A 149 -6.99 1.61 5.75
C GLY A 149 -5.87 0.76 5.18
N ASN A 150 -6.27 -0.25 4.41
CA ASN A 150 -5.39 -1.21 3.74
C ASN A 150 -5.88 -1.48 2.30
N ASN A 151 -5.04 -2.17 1.51
CA ASN A 151 -5.41 -2.62 0.16
C ASN A 151 -6.30 -3.89 0.14
N MET A 152 -6.70 -4.37 1.31
CA MET A 152 -7.64 -5.49 1.47
C MET A 152 -8.83 -5.02 2.29
N PRO A 153 -10.07 -5.46 1.97
CA PRO A 153 -11.28 -4.91 2.58
C PRO A 153 -11.56 -5.42 3.99
N VAL A 154 -10.82 -6.40 4.45
CA VAL A 154 -10.99 -7.09 5.73
C VAL A 154 -9.67 -7.14 6.49
N PHE A 155 -9.76 -7.35 7.81
CA PHE A 155 -8.59 -7.53 8.66
C PHE A 155 -8.48 -8.97 9.18
N PHE A 156 -7.33 -9.35 9.75
CA PHE A 156 -7.09 -10.71 10.24
C PHE A 156 -7.93 -11.09 11.47
N ILE A 157 -8.20 -10.12 12.34
CA ILE A 157 -8.79 -10.34 13.66
C ILE A 157 -10.02 -9.46 13.88
N GLN A 158 -10.91 -9.93 14.75
CA GLN A 158 -12.18 -9.27 15.06
C GLN A 158 -12.09 -8.29 16.23
N ASP A 159 -11.11 -8.47 17.11
CA ASP A 159 -10.96 -7.71 18.34
C ASP A 159 -9.50 -7.28 18.53
N ALA A 160 -9.29 -6.03 18.90
CA ALA A 160 -7.94 -5.45 19.09
C ALA A 160 -7.12 -6.19 20.16
N MET A 161 -7.76 -6.91 21.09
CA MET A 161 -7.08 -7.74 22.09
C MET A 161 -6.13 -8.76 21.45
N LYS A 162 -6.45 -9.25 20.23
CA LYS A 162 -5.64 -10.23 19.48
C LYS A 162 -4.53 -9.59 18.65
N PHE A 163 -4.45 -8.26 18.56
CA PHE A 163 -3.48 -7.60 17.70
C PHE A 163 -2.02 -7.90 18.09
N PRO A 164 -1.61 -7.84 19.37
CA PRO A 164 -0.24 -8.22 19.74
C PRO A 164 0.12 -9.65 19.35
N ASP A 165 -0.78 -10.61 19.59
CA ASP A 165 -0.56 -12.03 19.24
C ASP A 165 -0.38 -12.23 17.72
N LEU A 166 -1.25 -11.60 16.93
CA LEU A 166 -1.12 -11.60 15.46
C LEU A 166 0.24 -11.08 15.01
N ILE A 167 0.66 -9.94 15.57
CA ILE A 167 1.92 -9.32 15.16
C ILE A 167 3.12 -10.11 15.61
N HIS A 168 3.11 -10.63 16.85
CA HIS A 168 4.18 -11.53 17.33
C HIS A 168 4.29 -12.78 16.45
N SER A 169 3.17 -13.32 15.97
CA SER A 169 3.18 -14.52 15.13
C SER A 169 3.74 -14.30 13.73
N VAL A 170 3.49 -13.12 13.11
CA VAL A 170 3.93 -12.84 11.74
C VAL A 170 5.31 -12.18 11.66
N LYS A 171 5.78 -11.55 12.75
CA LYS A 171 7.14 -10.98 12.84
C LYS A 171 8.19 -12.09 12.91
N PRO A 172 9.48 -11.77 12.74
CA PRO A 172 10.57 -12.70 12.96
C PRO A 172 10.49 -13.38 14.33
N GLU A 173 10.92 -14.63 14.40
CA GLU A 173 11.01 -15.38 15.67
C GLU A 173 11.95 -14.67 16.65
N PRO A 174 11.55 -14.51 17.93
CA PRO A 174 12.29 -13.65 18.87
C PRO A 174 13.66 -14.18 19.28
N ASN A 175 13.94 -15.46 19.06
CA ASN A 175 15.21 -16.10 19.40
C ASN A 175 16.29 -15.93 18.32
N ASN A 176 15.92 -15.65 17.06
CA ASN A 176 16.86 -15.66 15.92
C ASN A 176 16.62 -14.53 14.91
N GLU A 177 15.55 -13.74 15.04
CA GLU A 177 15.16 -12.66 14.12
C GLU A 177 14.85 -13.13 12.68
N ILE A 178 14.44 -14.39 12.48
CA ILE A 178 14.10 -15.00 11.17
C ILE A 178 12.62 -15.40 11.16
N PRO A 179 11.90 -15.22 10.01
CA PRO A 179 12.30 -14.60 8.74
C PRO A 179 11.98 -13.10 8.69
N GLN A 180 12.73 -12.32 7.90
CA GLN A 180 12.45 -10.93 7.64
C GLN A 180 11.42 -10.77 6.52
N ALA A 181 10.35 -10.00 6.78
CA ALA A 181 9.32 -9.63 5.80
C ALA A 181 8.66 -10.82 5.08
N ALA A 182 8.49 -11.95 5.75
CA ALA A 182 7.85 -13.13 5.19
C ALA A 182 6.84 -13.72 6.16
N SER A 183 5.65 -14.07 5.64
CA SER A 183 4.60 -14.81 6.36
C SER A 183 4.84 -16.32 6.39
N ALA A 184 5.71 -16.84 5.52
CA ALA A 184 5.98 -18.25 5.27
C ALA A 184 6.82 -18.91 6.39
N HIS A 185 6.28 -19.07 7.61
CA HIS A 185 6.94 -19.74 8.73
C HIS A 185 5.96 -20.26 9.78
N ASP A 186 6.43 -21.15 10.65
CA ASP A 186 5.61 -21.91 11.58
C ASP A 186 4.78 -21.05 12.52
N THR A 187 5.36 -20.02 13.14
CA THR A 187 4.64 -19.23 14.18
C THR A 187 3.42 -18.52 13.60
N PHE A 188 3.52 -18.00 12.38
CA PHE A 188 2.37 -17.36 11.73
C PHE A 188 1.27 -18.36 11.40
N TYR A 189 1.63 -19.49 10.78
CA TYR A 189 0.65 -20.52 10.40
C TYR A 189 0.08 -21.26 11.61
N ASP A 190 0.82 -21.39 12.70
CA ASP A 190 0.29 -21.90 13.96
C ASP A 190 -0.83 -20.98 14.49
N PHE A 191 -0.55 -19.67 14.56
CA PHE A 191 -1.56 -18.68 14.96
C PHE A 191 -2.78 -18.70 14.05
N VAL A 192 -2.59 -18.68 12.72
CA VAL A 192 -3.69 -18.70 11.73
C VAL A 192 -4.53 -19.98 11.88
N SER A 193 -3.89 -21.13 12.04
CA SER A 193 -4.58 -22.42 12.12
C SER A 193 -5.35 -22.62 13.42
N LEU A 194 -4.99 -21.90 14.49
CA LEU A 194 -5.65 -21.94 15.81
C LEU A 194 -6.64 -20.78 16.03
N THR A 195 -6.54 -19.73 15.22
CA THR A 195 -7.38 -18.52 15.30
C THR A 195 -8.13 -18.33 13.98
N THR A 196 -9.17 -19.10 13.79
CA THR A 196 -9.85 -19.30 12.48
C THR A 196 -10.50 -18.03 11.91
N GLU A 197 -10.75 -16.99 12.70
CA GLU A 197 -11.22 -15.68 12.22
C GLU A 197 -10.26 -15.03 11.22
N THR A 198 -8.98 -15.45 11.22
CA THR A 198 -7.93 -14.92 10.34
C THR A 198 -8.06 -15.39 8.89
N LEU A 199 -8.77 -16.49 8.64
CA LEU A 199 -8.80 -17.16 7.34
C LEU A 199 -9.25 -16.26 6.19
N HIS A 200 -10.16 -15.32 6.44
CA HIS A 200 -10.65 -14.45 5.37
C HIS A 200 -9.55 -13.50 4.87
N ASN A 201 -8.90 -12.75 5.77
CA ASN A 201 -7.79 -11.90 5.37
C ASN A 201 -6.62 -12.73 4.83
N HIS A 202 -6.37 -13.90 5.43
CA HIS A 202 -5.28 -14.78 5.03
C HIS A 202 -5.38 -15.22 3.55
N ILE A 203 -6.57 -15.61 3.07
CA ILE A 203 -6.73 -15.98 1.65
C ILE A 203 -6.56 -14.77 0.72
N TRP A 204 -6.90 -13.56 1.17
CA TRP A 204 -6.58 -12.34 0.42
C TRP A 204 -5.07 -12.11 0.31
N VAL A 205 -4.31 -12.38 1.38
CA VAL A 205 -2.84 -12.29 1.35
C VAL A 205 -2.25 -13.33 0.40
N MET A 206 -2.85 -14.53 0.32
CA MET A 206 -2.42 -15.59 -0.61
C MET A 206 -2.78 -15.28 -2.07
N SER A 207 -3.70 -14.36 -2.32
CA SER A 207 -4.01 -13.88 -3.67
C SER A 207 -2.95 -12.90 -4.18
N ASP A 208 -3.05 -12.54 -5.46
CA ASP A 208 -2.18 -11.55 -6.09
C ASP A 208 -2.33 -10.12 -5.50
N ARG A 209 -3.42 -9.87 -4.75
CA ARG A 209 -3.59 -8.62 -3.99
C ARG A 209 -2.45 -8.40 -2.97
N GLY A 210 -1.78 -9.48 -2.52
CA GLY A 210 -0.61 -9.44 -1.65
C GLY A 210 0.69 -8.98 -2.33
N ILE A 211 0.74 -8.90 -3.66
CA ILE A 211 1.92 -8.55 -4.46
C ILE A 211 1.55 -7.58 -5.61
N PRO A 212 1.06 -6.37 -5.32
CA PRO A 212 0.64 -5.43 -6.34
C PRO A 212 1.80 -5.04 -7.25
N ARG A 213 1.50 -4.76 -8.54
CA ARG A 213 2.49 -4.27 -9.52
C ARG A 213 3.03 -2.89 -9.11
N SER A 214 2.18 -2.06 -8.52
CA SER A 214 2.49 -0.71 -8.11
C SER A 214 1.58 -0.29 -6.96
N LEU A 215 2.05 0.64 -6.12
CA LEU A 215 1.19 1.29 -5.12
C LEU A 215 0.03 2.06 -5.79
N ARG A 216 0.20 2.47 -7.03
CA ARG A 216 -0.82 3.19 -7.85
C ARG A 216 -1.88 2.27 -8.44
N MET A 217 -1.68 0.95 -8.37
CA MET A 217 -2.52 -0.09 -8.99
C MET A 217 -3.11 -1.03 -7.94
N MET A 218 -3.46 -0.50 -6.78
CA MET A 218 -4.11 -1.24 -5.70
C MET A 218 -5.28 -0.44 -5.16
N GLU A 219 -6.33 -1.13 -4.74
CA GLU A 219 -7.44 -0.54 -4.00
C GLU A 219 -7.02 -0.12 -2.59
N GLY A 220 -7.85 0.70 -1.96
CA GLY A 220 -7.76 1.00 -0.54
C GLY A 220 -9.13 0.86 0.12
N PHE A 221 -9.14 0.41 1.37
CA PHE A 221 -10.38 0.19 2.13
C PHE A 221 -10.25 0.76 3.52
N GLY A 222 -11.31 1.42 4.00
CA GLY A 222 -11.37 1.94 5.37
C GLY A 222 -11.47 0.84 6.43
N ILE A 223 -11.64 -0.43 6.05
CA ILE A 223 -11.81 -1.62 6.89
C ILE A 223 -13.09 -1.59 7.71
N HIS A 224 -13.16 -0.64 8.64
CA HIS A 224 -14.25 -0.53 9.62
C HIS A 224 -15.55 0.00 9.01
N THR A 225 -16.63 -0.28 9.70
CA THR A 225 -17.88 0.44 9.53
C THR A 225 -17.83 1.68 10.41
N PHE A 226 -18.02 2.87 9.79
CA PHE A 226 -18.15 4.15 10.47
C PHE A 226 -19.61 4.61 10.43
N ARG A 227 -19.92 5.71 11.12
CA ARG A 227 -21.21 6.41 11.06
C ARG A 227 -21.07 7.71 10.27
N LEU A 228 -22.01 7.98 9.39
CA LEU A 228 -22.26 9.29 8.80
C LEU A 228 -23.49 9.90 9.48
N ILE A 229 -23.39 11.17 9.89
CA ILE A 229 -24.47 11.89 10.59
C ILE A 229 -24.76 13.16 9.82
N ASN A 230 -26.01 13.30 9.35
CA ASN A 230 -26.42 14.50 8.61
C ASN A 230 -26.89 15.63 9.55
N GLU A 231 -27.22 16.80 8.97
CA GLU A 231 -27.69 17.98 9.70
C GLU A 231 -28.92 17.73 10.59
N LYS A 232 -29.72 16.73 10.26
CA LYS A 232 -30.92 16.33 11.02
C LYS A 232 -30.61 15.32 12.13
N GLY A 233 -29.33 15.00 12.37
CA GLY A 233 -28.89 14.01 13.34
C GLY A 233 -29.19 12.56 12.91
N LYS A 234 -29.59 12.32 11.66
CA LYS A 234 -29.85 10.96 11.16
C LYS A 234 -28.55 10.26 10.82
N ALA A 235 -28.36 9.08 11.40
CA ALA A 235 -27.18 8.25 11.19
C ALA A 235 -27.38 7.23 10.05
N HIS A 236 -26.25 6.90 9.40
CA HIS A 236 -26.09 5.80 8.45
C HIS A 236 -24.75 5.13 8.70
N PHE A 237 -24.65 3.83 8.53
CA PHE A 237 -23.38 3.13 8.47
C PHE A 237 -22.70 3.35 7.11
N VAL A 238 -21.37 3.38 7.11
CA VAL A 238 -20.58 3.54 5.89
C VAL A 238 -19.32 2.69 5.92
N LYS A 239 -18.99 2.09 4.78
CA LYS A 239 -17.64 1.58 4.47
C LYS A 239 -17.04 2.39 3.32
N PHE A 240 -15.77 2.76 3.45
CA PHE A 240 -15.03 3.57 2.48
C PHE A 240 -14.15 2.71 1.57
N HIS A 241 -14.15 3.03 0.28
CA HIS A 241 -13.38 2.35 -0.76
C HIS A 241 -12.57 3.35 -1.58
N TRP A 242 -11.32 3.03 -1.88
CA TRP A 242 -10.49 3.72 -2.85
C TRP A 242 -10.33 2.83 -4.07
N LYS A 243 -10.81 3.26 -5.23
CA LYS A 243 -10.69 2.54 -6.51
C LYS A 243 -9.65 3.23 -7.38
N PRO A 244 -8.53 2.57 -7.72
CA PRO A 244 -7.48 3.18 -8.55
C PRO A 244 -7.96 3.34 -9.99
N THR A 245 -7.73 4.51 -10.59
CA THR A 245 -8.11 4.77 -11.99
C THR A 245 -7.28 3.96 -12.99
N LEU A 246 -6.07 3.53 -12.61
CA LEU A 246 -5.22 2.64 -13.41
C LEU A 246 -5.62 1.15 -13.32
N GLY A 247 -6.67 0.81 -12.56
CA GLY A 247 -7.06 -0.56 -12.29
C GLY A 247 -6.18 -1.26 -11.25
N VAL A 248 -6.56 -2.50 -10.92
CA VAL A 248 -5.88 -3.35 -9.93
C VAL A 248 -5.05 -4.40 -10.65
N HIS A 249 -3.74 -4.26 -10.58
CA HIS A 249 -2.80 -5.13 -11.27
C HIS A 249 -1.69 -5.61 -10.33
N SER A 250 -1.27 -6.85 -10.50
CA SER A 250 -0.27 -7.50 -9.66
C SER A 250 0.85 -8.11 -10.50
N VAL A 251 1.97 -8.41 -9.87
CA VAL A 251 3.06 -9.20 -10.44
C VAL A 251 2.84 -10.69 -10.12
N THR A 252 3.57 -11.60 -10.80
CA THR A 252 3.64 -13.00 -10.38
C THR A 252 4.57 -13.16 -9.18
N TRP A 253 4.47 -14.29 -8.47
CA TRP A 253 5.37 -14.55 -7.34
C TRP A 253 6.85 -14.63 -7.77
N ASP A 254 7.13 -15.24 -8.92
CA ASP A 254 8.50 -15.29 -9.48
C ASP A 254 9.05 -13.88 -9.76
N GLU A 255 8.22 -12.97 -10.31
CA GLU A 255 8.59 -11.55 -10.47
C GLU A 255 8.85 -10.90 -9.11
N ALA A 256 7.96 -11.06 -8.14
CA ALA A 256 8.09 -10.43 -6.82
C ALA A 256 9.41 -10.81 -6.13
N VAL A 257 9.81 -12.09 -6.18
CA VAL A 257 11.07 -12.57 -5.63
C VAL A 257 12.28 -11.96 -6.36
N LYS A 258 12.24 -11.92 -7.70
CA LYS A 258 13.34 -11.38 -8.53
C LYS A 258 13.45 -9.86 -8.38
N ILE A 259 12.33 -9.15 -8.38
CA ILE A 259 12.31 -7.70 -8.15
C ILE A 259 12.88 -7.38 -6.76
N SER A 260 12.53 -8.14 -5.73
CA SER A 260 13.07 -7.94 -4.37
C SER A 260 14.59 -7.99 -4.32
N GLY A 261 15.23 -8.77 -5.21
CA GLY A 261 16.68 -8.82 -5.34
C GLY A 261 17.25 -7.75 -6.28
N ALA A 262 16.54 -7.41 -7.35
CA ALA A 262 16.99 -6.44 -8.36
C ALA A 262 16.79 -4.98 -7.91
N ASP A 263 15.66 -4.68 -7.29
CA ASP A 263 15.31 -3.36 -6.75
C ASP A 263 14.34 -3.48 -5.57
N CYS A 264 14.87 -3.51 -4.37
CA CYS A 264 14.03 -3.59 -3.16
C CYS A 264 13.12 -2.36 -2.96
N ASP A 265 13.41 -1.24 -3.62
CA ASP A 265 12.66 0.02 -3.59
C ASP A 265 11.69 0.19 -4.77
N PHE A 266 11.35 -0.89 -5.47
CA PHE A 266 10.59 -0.87 -6.71
C PHE A 266 9.27 -0.08 -6.64
N HIS A 267 8.44 -0.31 -5.63
CA HIS A 267 7.19 0.45 -5.44
C HIS A 267 7.44 1.90 -5.04
N ARG A 268 8.44 2.12 -4.19
CA ARG A 268 8.84 3.48 -3.76
C ARG A 268 9.29 4.30 -4.95
N ARG A 269 10.16 3.73 -5.80
CA ARG A 269 10.66 4.35 -7.03
C ARG A 269 9.54 4.62 -8.02
N ASP A 270 8.67 3.64 -8.26
CA ASP A 270 7.54 3.76 -9.17
C ASP A 270 6.60 4.93 -8.79
N LEU A 271 6.26 5.06 -7.51
CA LEU A 271 5.43 6.17 -7.03
C LEU A 271 6.12 7.52 -7.19
N TRP A 272 7.41 7.58 -6.82
CA TRP A 272 8.20 8.81 -6.90
C TRP A 272 8.36 9.29 -8.35
N GLU A 273 8.81 8.41 -9.23
CA GLU A 273 9.06 8.74 -10.65
C GLU A 273 7.77 9.10 -11.40
N ALA A 274 6.65 8.45 -11.08
CA ALA A 274 5.36 8.79 -11.65
C ALA A 274 4.95 10.23 -11.32
N ILE A 275 5.08 10.63 -10.06
CA ILE A 275 4.74 12.00 -9.61
C ILE A 275 5.73 13.01 -10.19
N ASP A 276 7.02 12.71 -10.19
CA ASP A 276 8.07 13.59 -10.70
C ASP A 276 7.93 13.87 -12.19
N SER A 277 7.49 12.86 -12.95
CA SER A 277 7.20 13.01 -14.41
C SER A 277 5.84 13.64 -14.72
N GLY A 278 5.05 14.01 -13.72
CA GLY A 278 3.71 14.59 -13.90
C GLY A 278 2.61 13.58 -14.19
N GLN A 279 2.89 12.28 -14.07
CA GLN A 279 1.91 11.19 -14.22
C GLN A 279 1.26 10.91 -12.86
N PHE A 280 0.37 11.79 -12.43
CA PHE A 280 -0.19 11.79 -11.09
C PHE A 280 -1.13 10.60 -10.86
N PRO A 281 -0.87 9.78 -9.81
CA PRO A 281 -1.77 8.70 -9.45
C PRO A 281 -3.11 9.22 -8.93
N GLU A 282 -4.20 8.54 -9.31
CA GLU A 282 -5.56 8.91 -8.92
C GLU A 282 -6.34 7.72 -8.38
N TRP A 283 -7.21 7.98 -7.38
CA TRP A 283 -8.18 7.04 -6.84
C TRP A 283 -9.52 7.71 -6.68
N GLU A 284 -10.60 7.03 -7.04
CA GLU A 284 -11.95 7.44 -6.71
C GLU A 284 -12.33 6.98 -5.31
N LEU A 285 -12.90 7.89 -4.51
CA LEU A 285 -13.48 7.56 -3.21
C LEU A 285 -14.90 7.09 -3.38
N GLY A 286 -15.18 5.89 -2.93
CA GLY A 286 -16.50 5.29 -2.91
C GLY A 286 -17.00 5.05 -1.49
N MET A 287 -18.33 5.02 -1.34
CA MET A 287 -19.02 4.72 -0.09
C MET A 287 -20.09 3.64 -0.31
N GLN A 288 -20.08 2.62 0.55
CA GLN A 288 -21.23 1.74 0.76
C GLN A 288 -22.01 2.28 1.96
N ILE A 289 -23.24 2.72 1.73
CA ILE A 289 -24.05 3.42 2.74
C ILE A 289 -25.25 2.56 3.11
N ILE A 290 -25.40 2.26 4.41
CA ILE A 290 -26.45 1.41 4.95
C ILE A 290 -27.30 2.21 5.95
N PRO A 291 -28.63 2.24 5.82
CA PRO A 291 -29.48 2.82 6.85
C PRO A 291 -29.29 2.10 8.19
N GLU A 292 -29.24 2.85 9.30
CA GLU A 292 -29.02 2.27 10.64
C GLU A 292 -30.01 1.15 10.99
N LYS A 293 -31.28 1.27 10.57
CA LYS A 293 -32.33 0.24 10.76
C LYS A 293 -32.02 -1.09 10.06
N ASP A 294 -31.11 -1.11 9.10
CA ASP A 294 -30.73 -2.28 8.31
C ASP A 294 -29.46 -2.96 8.86
N GLU A 295 -28.98 -2.60 10.06
CA GLU A 295 -27.78 -3.12 10.72
C GLU A 295 -27.73 -4.66 10.72
N HIS A 296 -28.84 -5.31 11.03
CA HIS A 296 -28.95 -6.76 11.16
C HIS A 296 -29.59 -7.45 9.95
N LYS A 297 -29.60 -6.81 8.79
CA LYS A 297 -30.23 -7.34 7.57
C LYS A 297 -29.41 -8.37 6.83
N PHE A 298 -28.11 -8.44 7.11
CA PHE A 298 -27.15 -9.27 6.41
C PHE A 298 -26.93 -10.60 7.13
N ASP A 299 -26.47 -11.63 6.40
CA ASP A 299 -26.03 -12.91 6.97
C ASP A 299 -24.72 -12.84 7.76
N PHE A 300 -24.15 -11.66 7.87
CA PHE A 300 -22.92 -11.34 8.61
C PHE A 300 -23.11 -10.02 9.38
N ASP A 301 -22.27 -9.81 10.38
CA ASP A 301 -22.31 -8.60 11.21
C ASP A 301 -21.49 -7.47 10.54
N LEU A 302 -22.09 -6.28 10.41
CA LEU A 302 -21.42 -5.10 9.83
C LEU A 302 -20.26 -4.58 10.68
N LEU A 303 -20.25 -4.90 11.97
CA LEU A 303 -19.20 -4.49 12.92
C LEU A 303 -18.05 -5.50 13.03
N ASP A 304 -18.14 -6.62 12.29
CA ASP A 304 -17.06 -7.59 12.20
C ASP A 304 -16.03 -7.13 11.15
N PRO A 305 -14.81 -6.70 11.55
CA PRO A 305 -13.80 -6.20 10.62
C PRO A 305 -13.20 -7.29 9.72
N THR A 306 -13.55 -8.55 9.91
CA THR A 306 -13.21 -9.66 9.01
C THR A 306 -14.25 -9.86 7.89
N LYS A 307 -15.25 -9.00 7.82
CA LYS A 307 -16.34 -9.08 6.83
C LYS A 307 -16.33 -7.89 5.88
N LEU A 308 -16.53 -8.17 4.62
CA LEU A 308 -16.84 -7.18 3.59
C LEU A 308 -18.35 -7.21 3.25
N ILE A 309 -18.81 -6.17 2.58
CA ILE A 309 -20.16 -6.13 2.01
C ILE A 309 -19.99 -6.29 0.50
N PRO A 310 -20.49 -7.38 -0.13
CA PRO A 310 -20.45 -7.53 -1.57
C PRO A 310 -21.15 -6.36 -2.28
N GLU A 311 -20.59 -5.86 -3.38
CA GLU A 311 -21.14 -4.71 -4.12
C GLU A 311 -22.52 -5.02 -4.70
N GLU A 312 -22.84 -6.28 -4.92
CA GLU A 312 -24.16 -6.75 -5.34
C GLU A 312 -25.24 -6.55 -4.25
N MET A 313 -24.85 -6.53 -2.98
CA MET A 313 -25.77 -6.29 -1.84
C MET A 313 -25.91 -4.80 -1.54
N VAL A 314 -24.80 -4.07 -1.56
CA VAL A 314 -24.77 -2.61 -1.37
C VAL A 314 -23.76 -2.03 -2.36
N PRO A 315 -24.22 -1.40 -3.44
CA PRO A 315 -23.32 -0.80 -4.43
C PRO A 315 -22.41 0.27 -3.83
N VAL A 316 -21.20 0.36 -4.33
CA VAL A 316 -20.26 1.44 -4.01
C VAL A 316 -20.63 2.69 -4.79
N LYS A 317 -21.04 3.74 -4.08
CA LYS A 317 -21.32 5.05 -4.67
C LYS A 317 -20.02 5.86 -4.72
N ILE A 318 -19.52 6.15 -5.91
CA ILE A 318 -18.36 7.05 -6.11
C ILE A 318 -18.80 8.48 -5.79
N ILE A 319 -18.01 9.19 -4.98
CA ILE A 319 -18.35 10.52 -4.47
C ILE A 319 -17.30 11.60 -4.78
N GLY A 320 -16.10 11.23 -5.15
CA GLY A 320 -15.00 12.16 -5.42
C GLY A 320 -13.74 11.43 -5.80
N LYS A 321 -12.66 12.17 -6.01
CA LYS A 321 -11.34 11.61 -6.33
C LYS A 321 -10.21 12.22 -5.51
N MET A 322 -9.16 11.45 -5.32
CA MET A 322 -7.90 11.87 -4.77
C MET A 322 -6.83 11.81 -5.85
N VAL A 323 -6.02 12.86 -5.95
CA VAL A 323 -4.87 12.96 -6.86
C VAL A 323 -3.61 13.22 -6.04
N LEU A 324 -2.55 12.43 -6.26
CA LEU A 324 -1.25 12.64 -5.63
C LEU A 324 -0.32 13.32 -6.64
N ASN A 325 0.03 14.57 -6.39
CA ASN A 325 0.70 15.43 -7.37
C ASN A 325 2.02 16.06 -6.88
N ARG A 326 2.50 15.66 -5.70
CA ARG A 326 3.77 16.17 -5.18
C ARG A 326 4.48 15.16 -4.29
N ASN A 327 5.74 14.91 -4.58
CA ASN A 327 6.63 14.15 -3.70
C ASN A 327 6.97 14.93 -2.42
N PRO A 328 7.24 14.25 -1.29
CA PRO A 328 7.78 14.91 -0.10
C PRO A 328 9.10 15.61 -0.40
N GLU A 329 9.34 16.75 0.19
CA GLU A 329 10.63 17.44 0.12
C GLU A 329 11.71 16.70 0.94
N ASN A 330 11.32 16.14 2.09
CA ASN A 330 12.22 15.40 2.96
C ASN A 330 11.53 14.17 3.55
N PHE A 331 12.10 13.00 3.29
CA PHE A 331 11.54 11.72 3.72
C PHE A 331 11.38 11.63 5.25
N PHE A 332 12.40 12.05 6.02
CA PHE A 332 12.34 11.97 7.48
C PHE A 332 11.30 12.95 8.05
N ALA A 333 11.38 14.21 7.63
CA ALA A 333 10.52 15.27 8.16
C ALA A 333 9.02 15.02 7.89
N GLU A 334 8.70 14.42 6.74
CA GLU A 334 7.34 14.24 6.28
C GLU A 334 6.88 12.78 6.37
N THR A 335 7.52 11.85 5.65
CA THR A 335 7.09 10.45 5.57
C THR A 335 7.36 9.67 6.86
N GLU A 336 8.53 9.89 7.49
CA GLU A 336 8.87 9.17 8.72
C GLU A 336 8.12 9.73 9.94
N GLN A 337 8.00 11.07 10.05
CA GLN A 337 7.38 11.71 11.21
C GLN A 337 5.86 11.87 11.14
N VAL A 338 5.21 11.56 10.01
CA VAL A 338 3.74 11.62 9.95
C VAL A 338 3.11 10.65 10.95
N ALA A 339 2.12 11.14 11.68
CA ALA A 339 1.31 10.38 12.61
C ALA A 339 -0.13 10.28 12.09
N PHE A 340 -0.58 9.06 11.79
CA PHE A 340 -1.99 8.79 11.47
C PHE A 340 -2.71 8.34 12.73
N LEU A 341 -3.91 8.86 12.95
CA LEU A 341 -4.74 8.56 14.12
C LEU A 341 -6.18 8.28 13.65
N PRO A 342 -6.65 7.03 13.68
CA PRO A 342 -8.06 6.73 13.35
C PRO A 342 -9.08 7.51 14.18
N GLY A 343 -8.65 8.02 15.34
CA GLY A 343 -9.45 8.91 16.20
C GLY A 343 -9.59 10.35 15.70
N ASN A 344 -8.86 10.75 14.66
CA ASN A 344 -9.04 12.07 14.04
C ASN A 344 -10.25 12.00 13.11
N ILE A 345 -11.35 12.58 13.51
CA ILE A 345 -12.59 12.69 12.75
C ILE A 345 -13.08 14.16 12.73
N VAL A 346 -14.03 14.45 11.87
CA VAL A 346 -14.68 15.75 11.75
C VAL A 346 -16.18 15.66 12.01
N PRO A 347 -16.90 16.75 12.32
CA PRO A 347 -18.33 16.73 12.50
C PRO A 347 -19.04 16.04 11.32
N GLY A 348 -20.00 15.14 11.61
CA GLY A 348 -20.70 14.38 10.58
C GLY A 348 -20.12 12.99 10.28
N ILE A 349 -18.99 12.63 10.92
CA ILE A 349 -18.40 11.29 10.95
C ILE A 349 -18.29 10.85 12.41
N ASP A 350 -18.62 9.59 12.74
CA ASP A 350 -18.44 9.05 14.08
C ASP A 350 -18.09 7.57 14.03
N PHE A 351 -17.73 7.02 15.18
CA PHE A 351 -17.30 5.64 15.37
C PHE A 351 -18.49 4.68 15.52
N THR A 352 -18.22 3.41 15.42
CA THR A 352 -19.12 2.31 15.75
C THR A 352 -18.55 1.46 16.87
N ASN A 353 -19.31 0.44 17.30
CA ASN A 353 -18.89 -0.52 18.30
C ASN A 353 -18.01 -1.66 17.74
N ASP A 354 -17.38 -1.49 16.57
CA ASP A 354 -16.37 -2.41 16.03
C ASP A 354 -15.22 -2.55 17.05
N PRO A 355 -14.98 -3.77 17.62
CA PRO A 355 -14.02 -3.93 18.71
C PRO A 355 -12.57 -3.67 18.27
N LEU A 356 -12.26 -3.89 17.00
CA LEU A 356 -10.94 -3.57 16.45
C LEU A 356 -10.76 -2.06 16.28
N LEU A 357 -11.78 -1.35 15.77
CA LEU A 357 -11.76 0.11 15.68
C LEU A 357 -11.54 0.75 17.04
N GLN A 358 -12.29 0.32 18.06
CA GLN A 358 -12.22 0.88 19.40
C GLN A 358 -10.79 0.76 19.99
N GLY A 359 -10.12 -0.38 19.81
CA GLY A 359 -8.73 -0.54 20.25
C GLY A 359 -7.74 0.34 19.46
N ARG A 360 -8.00 0.57 18.17
CA ARG A 360 -7.18 1.45 17.33
C ARG A 360 -7.24 2.92 17.76
N LEU A 361 -8.35 3.38 18.35
CA LEU A 361 -8.49 4.76 18.85
C LEU A 361 -7.46 5.08 19.96
N PHE A 362 -7.06 4.09 20.74
CA PHE A 362 -5.99 4.24 21.72
C PHE A 362 -4.60 3.95 21.13
N SER A 363 -4.41 2.79 20.49
CA SER A 363 -3.11 2.28 20.05
C SER A 363 -2.31 3.27 19.18
N TYR A 364 -2.96 3.92 18.21
CA TYR A 364 -2.28 4.87 17.32
C TYR A 364 -1.82 6.14 18.02
N ARG A 365 -2.49 6.57 19.06
CA ARG A 365 -2.05 7.70 19.90
C ARG A 365 -0.90 7.29 20.81
N ASP A 366 -1.01 6.13 21.43
CA ASP A 366 -0.02 5.60 22.38
C ASP A 366 1.34 5.35 21.73
N THR A 367 1.36 4.67 20.58
CA THR A 367 2.61 4.36 19.86
C THR A 367 3.37 5.61 19.41
N GLN A 368 2.70 6.73 19.11
CA GLN A 368 3.38 7.97 18.71
C GLN A 368 4.17 8.60 19.86
N LEU A 369 3.80 8.35 21.09
CA LEU A 369 4.52 8.89 22.26
C LEU A 369 5.99 8.44 22.27
N SER A 370 6.23 7.15 22.13
CA SER A 370 7.59 6.60 22.10
C SER A 370 8.28 6.85 20.74
N ARG A 371 7.55 6.72 19.62
CA ARG A 371 8.13 6.85 18.30
C ARG A 371 8.52 8.29 17.96
N LEU A 372 7.72 9.29 18.33
CA LEU A 372 7.95 10.71 18.07
C LEU A 372 8.46 11.50 19.28
N GLY A 373 8.61 10.83 20.43
CA GLY A 373 9.26 11.38 21.61
C GLY A 373 8.43 12.33 22.46
N SER A 374 7.17 12.62 22.10
CA SER A 374 6.31 13.54 22.84
C SER A 374 4.84 13.37 22.52
N HIS A 375 3.96 13.67 23.48
CA HIS A 375 2.53 13.82 23.24
C HIS A 375 2.19 15.06 22.38
N ASN A 376 3.13 16.02 22.24
CA ASN A 376 3.03 17.19 21.37
C ASN A 376 3.42 16.87 19.91
N PHE A 377 3.38 15.63 19.47
CA PHE A 377 3.73 15.22 18.10
C PHE A 377 2.86 15.90 17.01
N HIS A 378 1.69 16.41 17.38
CA HIS A 378 0.84 17.20 16.48
C HIS A 378 1.43 18.56 16.10
N LEU A 379 2.47 19.04 16.81
CA LEU A 379 3.21 20.27 16.47
C LEU A 379 4.29 20.04 15.40
N ILE A 380 4.65 18.78 15.11
CA ILE A 380 5.53 18.47 13.98
C ILE A 380 4.84 18.94 12.70
N PRO A 381 5.53 19.68 11.81
CA PRO A 381 4.90 20.37 10.68
C PRO A 381 3.95 19.51 9.85
N ILE A 382 4.33 18.29 9.50
CA ILE A 382 3.47 17.38 8.71
C ILE A 382 2.18 16.98 9.45
N ASN A 383 2.19 16.93 10.78
CA ASN A 383 1.03 16.54 11.60
C ASN A 383 0.13 17.72 11.98
N LYS A 384 0.62 18.93 11.81
CA LYS A 384 -0.11 20.14 12.19
C LYS A 384 -1.35 20.31 11.31
N PRO A 385 -2.57 20.56 11.89
CA PRO A 385 -3.74 20.88 11.08
C PRO A 385 -3.57 22.21 10.33
N VAL A 386 -4.33 22.40 9.27
CA VAL A 386 -4.38 23.68 8.53
C VAL A 386 -5.33 24.68 9.18
N THR A 387 -6.28 24.19 9.97
CA THR A 387 -7.18 25.01 10.78
C THR A 387 -6.50 25.44 12.08
N ASP A 388 -6.93 26.56 12.63
CA ASP A 388 -6.39 27.08 13.89
C ASP A 388 -6.75 26.14 15.06
N VAL A 389 -5.79 25.98 15.98
CA VAL A 389 -5.95 25.15 17.19
C VAL A 389 -5.96 26.01 18.43
N HIS A 390 -7.05 25.97 19.17
CA HIS A 390 -7.22 26.68 20.43
C HIS A 390 -7.72 25.72 21.51
N ASN A 391 -6.90 25.46 22.52
CA ASN A 391 -7.25 24.60 23.66
C ASN A 391 -6.50 24.98 24.93
N ASN A 392 -6.79 24.28 26.01
CA ASN A 392 -6.12 24.43 27.29
C ASN A 392 -5.05 23.35 27.55
N GLN A 393 -4.65 22.61 26.52
CA GLN A 393 -3.58 21.60 26.57
C GLN A 393 -2.23 22.33 26.47
N ARG A 394 -1.50 22.34 27.57
CA ARG A 394 -0.30 23.17 27.73
C ARG A 394 0.92 22.30 28.05
N ASP A 395 2.08 22.90 27.81
CA ASP A 395 3.38 22.46 28.30
C ASP A 395 3.81 21.06 27.78
N GLY A 396 4.76 20.44 28.45
CA GLY A 396 5.32 19.13 28.12
C GLY A 396 6.43 19.15 27.08
N HIS A 397 7.04 18.00 26.85
CA HIS A 397 8.14 17.85 25.90
C HIS A 397 7.75 18.36 24.49
N MET A 398 8.67 19.05 23.81
CA MET A 398 8.50 19.57 22.45
C MET A 398 7.34 20.58 22.28
N GLN A 399 6.89 21.25 23.35
CA GLN A 399 5.99 22.39 23.20
C GLN A 399 6.73 23.55 22.51
N MET A 400 6.30 23.93 21.32
CA MET A 400 6.92 24.98 20.50
C MET A 400 6.09 26.25 20.40
N GLU A 401 4.83 26.21 20.86
CA GLU A 401 3.94 27.36 20.85
C GLU A 401 4.05 28.15 22.15
N ILE A 402 3.82 29.45 22.07
CA ILE A 402 3.84 30.37 23.22
C ILE A 402 2.41 30.84 23.50
N PRO A 403 1.62 30.10 24.30
CA PRO A 403 0.26 30.48 24.61
C PRO A 403 0.22 31.77 25.43
N LYS A 404 -0.68 32.68 25.08
CA LYS A 404 -0.85 33.96 25.79
C LYS A 404 -1.83 33.82 26.96
N GLY A 405 -1.69 34.71 27.94
CA GLY A 405 -2.63 34.83 29.05
C GLY A 405 -2.26 34.00 30.28
N ARG A 406 -3.03 34.20 31.35
CA ARG A 406 -2.77 33.62 32.66
C ARG A 406 -3.73 32.43 33.02
N THR A 407 -4.62 32.06 32.11
CA THR A 407 -5.60 31.00 32.33
C THR A 407 -5.33 29.81 31.39
N ALA A 408 -5.45 28.61 31.91
CA ALA A 408 -5.33 27.35 31.15
C ALA A 408 -6.46 26.37 31.54
N TYR A 409 -7.62 26.89 31.90
CA TYR A 409 -8.77 26.09 32.35
C TYR A 409 -10.09 26.77 31.95
N PHE A 410 -11.12 25.96 31.81
CA PHE A 410 -12.49 26.39 31.54
C PHE A 410 -13.44 25.74 32.54
N PRO A 411 -14.47 26.41 33.05
CA PRO A 411 -14.77 27.83 32.88
C PRO A 411 -13.88 28.75 33.72
N ASN A 412 -13.74 30.01 33.32
CA ASN A 412 -13.09 31.01 34.14
C ASN A 412 -13.74 32.39 33.89
N THR A 413 -13.49 33.35 34.82
CA THR A 413 -13.96 34.71 34.72
C THR A 413 -12.83 35.71 34.48
N LEU A 414 -11.59 35.22 34.38
CA LEU A 414 -10.39 36.08 34.32
C LEU A 414 -10.09 36.57 32.90
N GLY A 415 -10.60 35.88 31.90
CA GLY A 415 -10.32 36.18 30.49
C GLY A 415 -8.85 35.95 30.12
N GLY A 416 -8.47 36.37 28.95
CA GLY A 416 -7.08 36.40 28.50
C GLY A 416 -6.47 35.06 28.18
N GLY A 417 -6.72 34.52 26.99
CA GLY A 417 -6.09 33.33 26.45
C GLY A 417 -6.85 32.02 26.61
N CYS A 418 -7.99 32.00 27.31
CA CYS A 418 -8.82 30.80 27.42
C CYS A 418 -9.84 30.74 26.26
N PRO A 419 -9.84 29.67 25.45
CA PRO A 419 -10.88 29.42 24.46
C PRO A 419 -12.20 29.05 25.14
N HIS A 420 -13.32 29.16 24.40
CA HIS A 420 -14.65 28.84 24.87
C HIS A 420 -15.26 27.68 24.06
N MET A 421 -16.25 27.00 24.64
CA MET A 421 -17.02 25.97 23.92
C MET A 421 -17.93 26.61 22.87
N THR A 422 -18.11 25.91 21.76
CA THR A 422 -18.94 26.32 20.62
C THR A 422 -20.18 25.41 20.55
N SER A 423 -21.32 25.93 20.09
CA SER A 423 -22.52 25.14 19.91
C SER A 423 -22.42 24.18 18.71
N VAL A 424 -23.24 23.14 18.69
CA VAL A 424 -23.32 22.21 17.54
C VAL A 424 -23.82 22.92 16.29
N ASP A 425 -24.71 23.88 16.43
CA ASP A 425 -25.22 24.68 15.31
C ASP A 425 -24.13 25.60 14.71
N ASP A 426 -23.11 25.94 15.50
CA ASP A 426 -21.94 26.69 15.06
C ASP A 426 -20.75 25.77 14.62
N GLY A 427 -21.04 24.49 14.34
CA GLY A 427 -20.08 23.53 13.77
C GLY A 427 -19.30 22.69 14.79
N ALA A 428 -19.64 22.72 16.09
CA ALA A 428 -18.96 21.88 17.06
C ALA A 428 -19.30 20.39 16.89
N PHE A 429 -18.30 19.54 17.17
CA PHE A 429 -18.50 18.09 17.23
C PHE A 429 -19.35 17.69 18.43
N THR A 430 -20.25 16.74 18.21
CA THR A 430 -20.91 15.99 19.27
C THR A 430 -21.00 14.52 18.88
N SER A 431 -20.81 13.61 19.85
CA SER A 431 -20.94 12.18 19.62
C SER A 431 -22.37 11.78 19.34
N TYR A 432 -22.55 10.78 18.49
CA TYR A 432 -23.86 10.18 18.22
C TYR A 432 -24.45 9.56 19.48
N GLN A 433 -25.71 9.87 19.75
CA GLN A 433 -26.43 9.35 20.94
C GLN A 433 -27.01 7.98 20.62
N GLU A 434 -26.26 6.93 20.94
CA GLU A 434 -26.67 5.54 20.78
C GLU A 434 -27.28 4.99 22.06
N LYS A 435 -28.44 4.34 21.94
CA LYS A 435 -29.03 3.62 23.08
C LYS A 435 -28.26 2.33 23.35
N ILE A 436 -27.81 2.14 24.59
CA ILE A 436 -27.16 0.92 25.04
C ILE A 436 -28.04 0.27 26.11
N ASP A 437 -28.48 -0.97 25.87
CA ASP A 437 -29.25 -1.78 26.81
C ASP A 437 -28.59 -3.16 26.91
N ALA A 438 -27.49 -3.24 27.68
CA ALA A 438 -26.68 -4.44 27.78
C ALA A 438 -25.89 -4.50 29.11
N LYS A 439 -25.44 -5.70 29.49
CA LYS A 439 -24.49 -5.91 30.58
C LYS A 439 -23.07 -5.74 30.10
N LYS A 440 -22.20 -5.15 30.90
CA LYS A 440 -20.75 -5.15 30.63
C LYS A 440 -20.20 -6.57 30.83
N ILE A 441 -19.78 -7.22 29.78
CA ILE A 441 -19.25 -8.58 29.77
C ILE A 441 -17.97 -8.66 28.93
N ARG A 442 -17.15 -9.67 29.21
CA ARG A 442 -16.00 -10.04 28.35
C ARG A 442 -16.44 -11.22 27.48
N ALA A 443 -16.91 -10.92 26.30
CA ALA A 443 -17.40 -11.93 25.35
C ALA A 443 -17.33 -11.40 23.91
N ARG A 444 -17.39 -12.32 22.96
CA ARG A 444 -17.58 -12.04 21.52
C ARG A 444 -18.99 -12.44 21.11
N SER A 445 -19.58 -11.67 20.20
CA SER A 445 -20.90 -11.98 19.65
C SER A 445 -20.88 -13.28 18.85
N ASP A 446 -21.94 -14.08 18.95
CA ASP A 446 -22.14 -15.27 18.11
C ASP A 446 -22.29 -14.90 16.62
N SER A 447 -22.68 -13.65 16.28
CA SER A 447 -22.76 -13.12 14.91
C SER A 447 -21.39 -13.05 14.22
N PHE A 448 -20.28 -13.10 15.00
CA PHE A 448 -18.91 -13.07 14.49
C PHE A 448 -18.33 -14.48 14.20
N ASN A 449 -19.05 -15.57 14.50
CA ASN A 449 -18.52 -16.92 14.43
C ASN A 449 -18.39 -17.50 13.00
N ASP A 450 -18.93 -16.88 11.98
CA ASP A 450 -18.80 -17.36 10.60
C ASP A 450 -17.43 -17.00 10.02
N HIS A 451 -16.50 -17.97 10.02
CA HIS A 451 -15.13 -17.80 9.54
C HIS A 451 -14.88 -18.42 8.16
N PHE A 452 -15.88 -19.08 7.53
CA PHE A 452 -15.69 -19.83 6.29
C PHE A 452 -16.48 -19.30 5.08
N SER A 453 -17.62 -18.62 5.29
CA SER A 453 -18.50 -18.25 4.18
C SER A 453 -17.89 -17.21 3.25
N GLN A 454 -17.28 -16.16 3.80
CA GLN A 454 -16.68 -15.09 2.98
C GLN A 454 -15.35 -15.46 2.34
N PRO A 455 -14.41 -16.18 2.99
CA PRO A 455 -13.24 -16.71 2.27
C PRO A 455 -13.64 -17.65 1.13
N ALA A 456 -14.70 -18.45 1.30
CA ALA A 456 -15.22 -19.28 0.22
C ALA A 456 -15.87 -18.46 -0.91
N LEU A 457 -16.58 -17.38 -0.59
CA LEU A 457 -17.10 -16.44 -1.59
C LEU A 457 -15.95 -15.82 -2.38
N PHE A 458 -14.92 -15.32 -1.68
CA PHE A 458 -13.74 -14.74 -2.32
C PHE A 458 -13.11 -15.73 -3.32
N TYR A 459 -12.76 -16.94 -2.89
CA TYR A 459 -12.13 -17.93 -3.75
C TYR A 459 -12.99 -18.32 -4.96
N ARG A 460 -14.31 -18.51 -4.77
CA ARG A 460 -15.23 -18.81 -5.89
C ARG A 460 -15.34 -17.69 -6.91
N SER A 461 -15.16 -16.44 -6.47
CA SER A 461 -15.25 -15.24 -7.32
C SER A 461 -14.02 -15.02 -8.18
N LEU A 462 -12.90 -15.68 -7.87
CA LEU A 462 -11.65 -15.56 -8.62
C LEU A 462 -11.75 -16.23 -9.99
N SER A 463 -11.05 -15.68 -10.97
CA SER A 463 -10.80 -16.33 -12.26
C SER A 463 -9.88 -17.56 -12.12
N GLU A 464 -9.79 -18.40 -13.14
CA GLU A 464 -8.98 -19.62 -13.05
C GLU A 464 -7.49 -19.32 -12.82
N TRP A 465 -6.94 -18.31 -13.49
CA TRP A 465 -5.53 -17.93 -13.28
C TRP A 465 -5.27 -17.39 -11.85
N GLU A 466 -6.21 -16.64 -11.27
CA GLU A 466 -6.10 -16.19 -9.88
C GLU A 466 -6.14 -17.37 -8.89
N LYS A 467 -7.01 -18.37 -9.15
CA LYS A 467 -7.07 -19.59 -8.34
C LYS A 467 -5.77 -20.37 -8.37
N GLU A 468 -5.15 -20.52 -9.57
CA GLU A 468 -3.84 -21.16 -9.72
C GLU A 468 -2.75 -20.43 -8.91
N HIS A 469 -2.77 -19.09 -8.89
CA HIS A 469 -1.84 -18.30 -8.07
C HIS A 469 -2.08 -18.51 -6.58
N VAL A 470 -3.33 -18.58 -6.12
CA VAL A 470 -3.65 -18.90 -4.71
C VAL A 470 -3.17 -20.29 -4.33
N ILE A 471 -3.37 -21.30 -5.18
CA ILE A 471 -2.85 -22.67 -4.97
C ILE A 471 -1.33 -22.65 -4.83
N SER A 472 -0.65 -21.96 -5.74
CA SER A 472 0.81 -21.83 -5.74
C SER A 472 1.32 -21.10 -4.49
N ALA A 473 0.62 -20.06 -4.06
CA ALA A 473 0.97 -19.30 -2.85
C ALA A 473 0.85 -20.16 -1.59
N TYR A 474 -0.26 -20.87 -1.40
CA TYR A 474 -0.41 -21.80 -0.27
C TYR A 474 0.63 -22.91 -0.29
N SER A 475 0.90 -23.49 -1.47
CA SER A 475 1.90 -24.54 -1.61
C SER A 475 3.30 -24.06 -1.26
N PHE A 476 3.66 -22.83 -1.69
CA PHE A 476 4.94 -22.21 -1.35
C PHE A 476 5.06 -21.92 0.15
N GLU A 477 4.06 -21.24 0.71
CA GLU A 477 4.10 -20.79 2.10
C GLU A 477 4.07 -21.96 3.09
N LEU A 478 3.12 -22.89 2.92
CA LEU A 478 3.03 -24.09 3.78
C LEU A 478 4.23 -25.03 3.60
N GLY A 479 4.82 -25.07 2.40
CA GLY A 479 6.06 -25.80 2.15
C GLY A 479 7.29 -25.25 2.86
N LYS A 480 7.22 -24.04 3.46
CA LYS A 480 8.26 -23.50 4.31
C LYS A 480 8.07 -23.82 5.80
N CYS A 481 6.88 -24.23 6.20
CA CYS A 481 6.61 -24.68 7.56
C CYS A 481 7.35 -26.01 7.84
N LYS A 482 7.93 -26.12 9.02
CA LYS A 482 8.67 -27.30 9.48
C LYS A 482 7.79 -28.27 10.27
N GLU A 483 6.80 -27.73 10.96
CA GLU A 483 5.90 -28.48 11.82
C GLU A 483 4.72 -29.03 11.02
N GLN A 484 4.77 -30.33 10.68
CA GLN A 484 3.75 -30.99 9.86
C GLN A 484 2.33 -30.83 10.43
N SER A 485 2.17 -30.86 11.74
CA SER A 485 0.86 -30.70 12.39
C SER A 485 0.20 -29.36 12.09
N ILE A 486 0.98 -28.29 11.89
CA ILE A 486 0.49 -26.97 11.47
C ILE A 486 -0.03 -27.05 10.03
N VAL A 487 0.75 -27.64 9.14
CA VAL A 487 0.37 -27.82 7.72
C VAL A 487 -0.91 -28.64 7.60
N GLU A 488 -1.02 -29.73 8.33
CA GLU A 488 -2.21 -30.60 8.35
C GLU A 488 -3.46 -29.85 8.84
N ARG A 489 -3.35 -29.04 9.92
CA ARG A 489 -4.46 -28.20 10.38
C ARG A 489 -4.87 -27.20 9.29
N MET A 490 -3.91 -26.55 8.63
CA MET A 490 -4.19 -25.61 7.56
C MET A 490 -4.86 -26.30 6.35
N LEU A 491 -4.39 -27.45 5.92
CA LEU A 491 -5.02 -28.22 4.83
C LEU A 491 -6.49 -28.55 5.15
N TRP A 492 -6.76 -28.96 6.38
CA TRP A 492 -8.13 -29.20 6.82
C TRP A 492 -8.98 -27.91 6.78
N LEU A 493 -8.48 -26.79 7.29
CA LEU A 493 -9.18 -25.51 7.29
C LEU A 493 -9.45 -25.00 5.87
N ILE A 494 -8.47 -25.09 4.98
CA ILE A 494 -8.62 -24.75 3.56
C ILE A 494 -9.70 -25.64 2.91
N SER A 495 -9.81 -26.92 3.31
CA SER A 495 -10.87 -27.82 2.80
C SER A 495 -12.29 -27.39 3.19
N GLN A 496 -12.44 -26.63 4.29
CA GLN A 496 -13.74 -26.03 4.67
C GLN A 496 -14.09 -24.83 3.79
N ILE A 497 -13.09 -24.15 3.25
CA ILE A 497 -13.24 -23.04 2.29
C ILE A 497 -13.57 -23.63 0.91
N ASP A 498 -12.65 -24.43 0.36
CA ASP A 498 -12.82 -25.11 -0.92
C ASP A 498 -12.06 -26.44 -0.97
N LYS A 499 -12.76 -27.51 -1.38
CA LYS A 499 -12.16 -28.85 -1.43
C LYS A 499 -11.16 -29.02 -2.58
N GLY A 500 -11.39 -28.35 -3.71
CA GLY A 500 -10.50 -28.38 -4.87
C GLY A 500 -9.19 -27.68 -4.56
N LEU A 501 -9.25 -26.51 -3.94
CA LEU A 501 -8.07 -25.79 -3.44
C LEU A 501 -7.26 -26.66 -2.48
N ALA A 502 -7.89 -27.21 -1.45
CA ALA A 502 -7.19 -28.04 -0.46
C ALA A 502 -6.54 -29.26 -1.09
N LYS A 503 -7.24 -29.94 -2.02
CA LYS A 503 -6.71 -31.09 -2.75
C LYS A 503 -5.46 -30.74 -3.55
N ARG A 504 -5.50 -29.65 -4.33
CA ARG A 504 -4.37 -29.23 -5.15
C ARG A 504 -3.15 -28.83 -4.30
N VAL A 505 -3.38 -28.12 -3.18
CA VAL A 505 -2.31 -27.77 -2.25
C VAL A 505 -1.72 -29.02 -1.57
N SER A 506 -2.56 -29.97 -1.13
CA SER A 506 -2.09 -31.22 -0.51
C SER A 506 -1.25 -32.07 -1.47
N GLU A 507 -1.69 -32.19 -2.75
CA GLU A 507 -0.93 -32.87 -3.81
C GLU A 507 0.45 -32.23 -4.01
N ASN A 508 0.52 -30.90 -4.07
CA ASN A 508 1.79 -30.16 -4.22
C ASN A 508 2.74 -30.34 -3.02
N LEU A 509 2.20 -30.55 -1.82
CA LEU A 509 2.98 -30.76 -0.60
C LEU A 509 3.30 -32.23 -0.33
N GLY A 510 2.69 -33.18 -1.06
CA GLY A 510 2.84 -34.60 -0.83
C GLY A 510 2.24 -35.07 0.50
N LEU A 511 1.18 -34.40 0.99
CA LEU A 511 0.52 -34.69 2.25
C LEU A 511 -0.97 -34.98 2.04
N ASP A 512 -1.54 -35.82 2.91
CA ASP A 512 -2.99 -36.06 2.90
C ASP A 512 -3.75 -35.01 3.68
N ILE A 513 -4.97 -34.69 3.24
CA ILE A 513 -5.88 -33.80 4.01
C ILE A 513 -6.42 -34.63 5.18
N PRO A 514 -6.19 -34.23 6.45
CA PRO A 514 -6.72 -34.96 7.60
C PRO A 514 -8.25 -35.09 7.56
N SER A 515 -8.78 -36.27 7.87
CA SER A 515 -10.23 -36.44 7.98
C SER A 515 -10.83 -35.71 9.18
N LYS A 516 -10.02 -35.46 10.22
CA LYS A 516 -10.40 -34.76 11.43
C LYS A 516 -9.21 -33.97 11.97
N ILE A 517 -9.51 -32.85 12.64
CA ILE A 517 -8.52 -32.10 13.44
C ILE A 517 -8.99 -32.05 14.90
N GLU A 518 -8.06 -31.71 15.78
CA GLU A 518 -8.34 -31.52 17.19
C GLU A 518 -9.41 -30.44 17.43
N LYS A 519 -10.24 -30.62 18.43
CA LYS A 519 -11.28 -29.66 18.83
C LYS A 519 -10.92 -29.03 20.19
N PRO A 520 -11.26 -27.78 20.39
CA PRO A 520 -12.03 -26.86 19.51
C PRO A 520 -11.24 -26.41 18.28
N ILE A 521 -11.91 -26.22 17.14
CA ILE A 521 -11.30 -25.74 15.86
C ILE A 521 -10.73 -24.35 16.05
N ASN A 522 -11.54 -23.44 16.57
CA ASN A 522 -11.09 -22.11 17.02
C ASN A 522 -10.64 -22.22 18.47
N GLN A 523 -9.37 -22.08 18.71
CA GLN A 523 -8.78 -22.14 20.06
C GLN A 523 -8.67 -20.75 20.72
N ALA A 524 -8.97 -19.67 19.99
CA ALA A 524 -9.00 -18.30 20.52
C ALA A 524 -10.26 -18.03 21.36
N ILE A 525 -10.41 -18.78 22.46
CA ILE A 525 -11.54 -18.70 23.41
C ILE A 525 -11.03 -18.51 24.82
N GLY A 526 -11.85 -17.91 25.71
CA GLY A 526 -11.50 -17.75 27.14
C GLY A 526 -11.44 -19.10 27.87
N ALA A 527 -10.59 -19.19 28.92
CA ALA A 527 -10.36 -20.43 29.68
C ALA A 527 -11.64 -21.06 30.24
N ASP A 528 -12.57 -20.24 30.74
CA ASP A 528 -13.87 -20.68 31.27
C ASP A 528 -14.96 -20.80 30.19
N THR A 529 -14.63 -20.51 28.92
CA THR A 529 -15.57 -20.63 27.82
C THR A 529 -15.73 -22.12 27.43
N LYS A 530 -16.98 -22.57 27.32
CA LYS A 530 -17.22 -23.94 26.84
C LYS A 530 -16.55 -24.15 25.48
N PRO A 531 -15.82 -25.25 25.25
CA PRO A 531 -15.10 -25.52 23.99
C PRO A 531 -15.99 -25.47 22.73
N SER A 532 -17.29 -25.66 22.89
CA SER A 532 -18.28 -25.56 21.78
C SER A 532 -18.70 -24.13 21.41
N LYS A 533 -18.38 -23.14 22.27
CA LYS A 533 -18.70 -21.73 22.01
C LYS A 533 -17.66 -21.09 21.09
N ASN A 534 -18.08 -20.08 20.35
CA ASN A 534 -17.25 -19.33 19.41
C ASN A 534 -16.55 -20.24 18.37
N GLN A 535 -17.22 -21.33 18.01
CA GLN A 535 -16.75 -22.24 16.97
C GLN A 535 -17.38 -21.87 15.62
N PRO A 536 -16.58 -21.89 14.53
CA PRO A 536 -17.09 -21.54 13.23
C PRO A 536 -18.12 -22.58 12.74
N PRO A 537 -19.31 -22.15 12.33
CA PRO A 537 -20.29 -23.01 11.68
C PRO A 537 -19.79 -23.44 10.29
N LYS A 538 -20.48 -24.40 9.69
CA LYS A 538 -20.29 -24.70 8.26
C LYS A 538 -20.58 -23.45 7.43
N LYS A 539 -19.80 -23.25 6.34
CA LYS A 539 -20.00 -22.13 5.42
C LYS A 539 -21.43 -22.09 4.85
N LYS A 540 -21.92 -20.89 4.67
CA LYS A 540 -23.18 -20.59 3.97
C LYS A 540 -22.87 -20.02 2.58
N ASN A 541 -23.72 -20.29 1.62
CA ASN A 541 -23.64 -19.69 0.29
C ASN A 541 -24.76 -18.65 0.14
N TYR A 542 -24.58 -17.44 0.67
CA TYR A 542 -25.55 -16.35 0.55
C TYR A 542 -25.40 -15.54 -0.75
N LEU A 543 -24.28 -15.75 -1.47
CA LEU A 543 -24.01 -15.20 -2.80
C LEU A 543 -23.15 -16.20 -3.57
N GLU A 544 -23.44 -16.42 -4.83
CA GLU A 544 -22.68 -17.37 -5.66
C GLU A 544 -21.29 -16.85 -5.98
N SER A 545 -21.17 -15.61 -6.45
CA SER A 545 -19.93 -14.90 -6.72
C SER A 545 -20.11 -13.40 -6.61
N SER A 546 -19.01 -12.66 -6.49
CA SER A 546 -18.98 -11.20 -6.52
C SER A 546 -17.92 -10.73 -7.51
N SER A 547 -18.35 -10.03 -8.56
CA SER A 547 -17.45 -9.64 -9.66
C SER A 547 -16.33 -8.70 -9.23
N ALA A 548 -16.57 -7.84 -8.25
CA ALA A 548 -15.60 -6.89 -7.73
C ALA A 548 -14.42 -7.57 -6.99
N LEU A 549 -14.53 -8.85 -6.65
CA LEU A 549 -13.48 -9.58 -5.93
C LEU A 549 -12.38 -10.11 -6.86
N SER A 550 -12.65 -10.27 -8.17
CA SER A 550 -11.67 -10.73 -9.15
C SER A 550 -10.96 -9.57 -9.85
N GLN A 551 -9.65 -9.64 -9.95
CA GLN A 551 -8.82 -8.71 -10.72
C GLN A 551 -9.07 -8.81 -12.24
N SER A 552 -9.65 -9.91 -12.72
CA SER A 552 -10.03 -10.04 -14.15
C SER A 552 -11.13 -9.07 -14.58
N ASN A 553 -11.81 -8.44 -13.63
CA ASN A 553 -12.86 -7.45 -13.86
C ASN A 553 -12.41 -5.99 -13.62
N THR A 554 -11.11 -5.76 -13.49
CA THR A 554 -10.55 -4.41 -13.30
C THR A 554 -10.48 -3.63 -14.62
N VAL A 555 -9.95 -2.40 -14.58
CA VAL A 555 -9.74 -1.53 -15.74
C VAL A 555 -8.55 -2.00 -16.54
N PHE A 556 -8.68 -2.08 -17.88
CA PHE A 556 -7.67 -2.54 -18.84
C PHE A 556 -7.54 -1.59 -20.05
N ASP A 557 -7.76 -0.31 -19.88
CA ASP A 557 -7.89 0.68 -20.95
C ASP A 557 -6.69 1.63 -21.08
N SER A 558 -5.66 1.48 -20.24
CA SER A 558 -4.52 2.41 -20.20
C SER A 558 -3.18 1.69 -20.10
N ILE A 559 -2.19 2.27 -20.80
CA ILE A 559 -0.77 1.90 -20.68
C ILE A 559 0.05 3.02 -20.02
N ALA A 560 -0.61 4.03 -19.49
CA ALA A 560 0.05 5.16 -18.85
C ALA A 560 1.04 4.68 -17.80
N THR A 561 2.27 5.22 -17.84
CA THR A 561 3.38 4.91 -16.94
C THR A 561 3.93 3.47 -17.01
N ARG A 562 3.44 2.62 -17.92
CA ARG A 562 4.03 1.29 -18.14
C ARG A 562 5.44 1.43 -18.69
N GLN A 563 6.37 0.65 -18.12
CA GLN A 563 7.78 0.62 -18.52
C GLN A 563 7.98 -0.40 -19.62
N ILE A 564 8.49 0.02 -20.76
CA ILE A 564 8.69 -0.82 -21.94
C ILE A 564 10.17 -0.89 -22.26
N ALA A 565 10.75 -2.11 -22.18
CA ALA A 565 12.12 -2.34 -22.57
C ALA A 565 12.23 -2.43 -24.10
N CYS A 566 12.94 -1.51 -24.73
CA CYS A 566 13.33 -1.60 -26.13
C CYS A 566 14.72 -2.25 -26.22
N LEU A 567 14.78 -3.53 -26.63
CA LEU A 567 16.03 -4.26 -26.75
C LEU A 567 16.70 -3.89 -28.08
N ALA A 568 17.81 -3.19 -28.04
CA ALA A 568 18.50 -2.70 -29.23
C ALA A 568 20.04 -2.69 -29.04
N SER A 569 20.75 -2.81 -30.16
CA SER A 569 22.19 -2.64 -30.27
C SER A 569 22.52 -1.83 -31.53
N ASP A 570 23.80 -1.61 -31.84
CA ASP A 570 24.19 -0.90 -33.03
C ASP A 570 23.58 -1.53 -34.31
N GLY A 571 23.09 -0.69 -35.22
CA GLY A 571 22.43 -1.08 -36.44
C GLY A 571 20.94 -1.42 -36.26
N PHE A 572 20.29 -1.01 -35.16
CA PHE A 572 18.84 -1.20 -34.98
C PHE A 572 18.03 -0.34 -35.99
N ASN A 573 16.86 -0.84 -36.39
CA ASN A 573 16.00 -0.13 -37.34
C ASN A 573 15.34 1.09 -36.70
N MET A 574 15.72 2.29 -37.19
CA MET A 574 15.23 3.55 -36.66
C MET A 574 13.76 3.81 -36.98
N SER A 575 13.31 3.42 -38.17
CA SER A 575 11.91 3.60 -38.58
C SER A 575 10.95 2.84 -37.64
N ASP A 576 11.26 1.58 -37.38
CA ASP A 576 10.47 0.72 -36.47
C ASP A 576 10.45 1.28 -35.06
N PHE A 577 11.61 1.62 -34.54
CA PHE A 577 11.75 2.19 -33.20
C PHE A 577 10.96 3.48 -33.05
N LYS A 578 11.16 4.46 -33.98
CA LYS A 578 10.51 5.77 -33.92
C LYS A 578 8.99 5.68 -34.01
N LYS A 579 8.48 4.81 -34.89
CA LYS A 579 7.04 4.57 -35.07
C LYS A 579 6.42 4.03 -33.80
N MET A 580 7.01 2.99 -33.22
CA MET A 580 6.49 2.35 -32.00
C MET A 580 6.64 3.25 -30.78
N LYS A 581 7.81 3.84 -30.56
CA LYS A 581 8.08 4.75 -29.43
C LYS A 581 7.10 5.92 -29.42
N LYS A 582 6.92 6.60 -30.55
CA LYS A 582 5.99 7.73 -30.66
C LYS A 582 4.56 7.36 -30.30
N ALA A 583 4.10 6.18 -30.71
CA ALA A 583 2.75 5.72 -30.42
C ALA A 583 2.56 5.38 -28.93
N LEU A 584 3.55 4.70 -28.33
CA LEU A 584 3.54 4.30 -26.93
C LEU A 584 3.62 5.52 -26.00
N GLU A 585 4.53 6.46 -26.28
CA GLU A 585 4.69 7.68 -25.49
C GLU A 585 3.48 8.63 -25.60
N LYS A 586 2.76 8.61 -26.73
CA LYS A 586 1.49 9.33 -26.88
C LYS A 586 0.42 8.87 -25.87
N GLU A 587 0.45 7.59 -25.50
CA GLU A 587 -0.41 7.01 -24.47
C GLU A 587 0.26 7.03 -23.07
N ASN A 588 1.27 7.89 -22.88
CA ASN A 588 2.01 8.11 -21.65
C ASN A 588 2.77 6.87 -21.13
N ALA A 589 3.11 5.90 -21.97
CA ALA A 589 4.04 4.84 -21.61
C ALA A 589 5.49 5.35 -21.67
N ILE A 590 6.40 4.66 -20.97
CA ILE A 590 7.82 5.01 -20.87
C ILE A 590 8.63 3.95 -21.62
N VAL A 591 9.26 4.34 -22.74
CA VAL A 591 10.09 3.44 -23.54
C VAL A 591 11.57 3.68 -23.22
N LYS A 592 12.26 2.64 -22.75
CA LYS A 592 13.68 2.68 -22.35
C LYS A 592 14.51 1.76 -23.27
N ILE A 593 15.58 2.29 -23.84
CA ILE A 593 16.54 1.49 -24.60
C ILE A 593 17.41 0.68 -23.65
N VAL A 594 17.36 -0.65 -23.81
CA VAL A 594 18.21 -1.61 -23.09
C VAL A 594 19.21 -2.20 -24.09
N ALA A 595 20.49 -1.96 -23.87
CA ALA A 595 21.55 -2.31 -24.79
C ALA A 595 22.66 -3.16 -24.13
N PRO A 596 23.59 -3.77 -24.90
CA PRO A 596 24.72 -4.52 -24.35
C PRO A 596 25.67 -3.68 -23.47
N HIS A 597 25.76 -2.38 -23.70
CA HIS A 597 26.61 -1.43 -22.97
C HIS A 597 25.88 -0.12 -22.70
N GLY A 598 26.44 0.72 -21.82
CA GLY A 598 25.96 2.09 -21.58
C GLY A 598 26.53 3.07 -22.62
N GLY A 599 26.17 4.35 -22.48
CA GLY A 599 26.56 5.40 -23.42
C GLY A 599 25.55 5.57 -24.56
N THR A 600 25.95 5.39 -25.81
CA THR A 600 25.12 5.51 -27.00
C THR A 600 25.22 4.27 -27.87
N ILE A 601 24.16 4.00 -28.64
CA ILE A 601 24.13 3.05 -29.76
C ILE A 601 23.79 3.78 -31.03
N ILE A 602 24.21 3.25 -32.17
CA ILE A 602 24.04 3.86 -33.50
C ILE A 602 22.94 3.11 -34.27
N CYS A 603 21.92 3.81 -34.81
CA CYS A 603 20.89 3.18 -35.62
C CYS A 603 21.33 2.95 -37.07
N ASP A 604 20.48 2.33 -37.90
CA ASP A 604 20.71 2.09 -39.32
C ASP A 604 20.75 3.38 -40.19
N GLU A 605 20.40 4.53 -39.65
CA GLU A 605 20.50 5.86 -40.24
C GLU A 605 21.74 6.64 -39.75
N ASP A 606 22.72 5.99 -39.17
CA ASP A 606 23.97 6.58 -38.60
C ASP A 606 23.72 7.66 -37.52
N MET A 607 22.59 7.59 -36.79
CA MET A 607 22.29 8.48 -35.64
C MET A 607 22.59 7.83 -34.31
N GLU A 608 23.17 8.60 -33.38
CA GLU A 608 23.41 8.18 -31.99
C GLU A 608 22.16 8.30 -31.16
N HIS A 609 21.91 7.28 -30.35
CA HIS A 609 20.83 7.24 -29.35
C HIS A 609 21.37 6.88 -27.98
N PRO A 610 21.00 7.63 -26.92
CA PRO A 610 21.39 7.31 -25.57
C PRO A 610 20.79 5.99 -25.11
N VAL A 611 21.56 5.22 -24.36
CA VAL A 611 21.12 3.98 -23.72
C VAL A 611 20.61 4.29 -22.33
N ASP A 612 19.35 3.93 -22.05
CA ASP A 612 18.71 4.16 -20.76
C ASP A 612 19.17 3.16 -19.71
N ALA A 613 19.44 1.91 -20.11
CA ALA A 613 19.97 0.88 -19.22
C ALA A 613 20.82 -0.13 -20.00
N ASN A 614 21.91 -0.62 -19.40
CA ASN A 614 22.61 -1.74 -19.98
C ASN A 614 22.12 -3.06 -19.37
N ILE A 615 22.23 -4.14 -20.14
CA ILE A 615 21.74 -5.46 -19.76
C ILE A 615 22.47 -6.05 -18.53
N ALA A 616 23.62 -5.50 -18.12
CA ALA A 616 24.33 -5.93 -16.92
C ALA A 616 23.66 -5.44 -15.62
N THR A 617 22.91 -4.34 -15.70
CA THR A 617 22.33 -3.63 -14.57
C THR A 617 20.78 -3.65 -14.55
N THR A 618 20.14 -4.33 -15.51
CA THR A 618 18.69 -4.39 -15.58
C THR A 618 18.17 -5.78 -15.95
N GLU A 619 16.94 -6.07 -15.60
CA GLU A 619 16.28 -7.34 -15.88
C GLU A 619 14.83 -7.13 -16.33
N SER A 620 14.24 -8.15 -17.01
CA SER A 620 12.89 -8.06 -17.57
C SER A 620 11.81 -7.81 -16.52
N VAL A 621 12.04 -8.21 -15.28
CA VAL A 621 11.08 -8.04 -14.17
C VAL A 621 10.81 -6.56 -13.82
N LEU A 622 11.72 -5.66 -14.21
CA LEU A 622 11.56 -4.22 -14.00
C LEU A 622 10.71 -3.54 -15.07
N PHE A 623 10.27 -4.28 -16.09
CA PHE A 623 9.50 -3.76 -17.22
C PHE A 623 8.15 -4.46 -17.38
N ASP A 624 7.19 -3.78 -17.98
CA ASP A 624 5.84 -4.29 -18.22
C ASP A 624 5.70 -5.00 -19.57
N ALA A 625 6.51 -4.62 -20.56
CA ALA A 625 6.51 -5.19 -21.91
C ALA A 625 7.89 -5.07 -22.57
N VAL A 626 8.06 -5.77 -23.68
CA VAL A 626 9.29 -5.78 -24.47
C VAL A 626 9.00 -5.37 -25.91
N LEU A 627 9.81 -4.47 -26.46
CA LEU A 627 9.86 -4.08 -27.88
C LEU A 627 11.22 -4.45 -28.44
N ILE A 628 11.23 -5.10 -29.61
CA ILE A 628 12.44 -5.50 -30.33
C ILE A 628 12.34 -4.91 -31.74
N PRO A 629 12.99 -3.76 -32.02
CA PRO A 629 13.04 -3.22 -33.39
C PRO A 629 13.86 -4.12 -34.32
N GLY A 630 13.63 -4.05 -35.62
CA GLY A 630 14.44 -4.74 -36.62
C GLY A 630 15.88 -4.24 -36.70
N GLY A 631 16.60 -4.72 -37.68
CA GLY A 631 18.02 -4.40 -37.93
C GLY A 631 18.92 -5.60 -37.67
N GLN A 632 19.39 -6.24 -38.77
CA GLN A 632 20.13 -7.52 -38.71
C GLN A 632 21.33 -7.47 -37.78
N ASN A 633 22.17 -6.43 -37.88
CA ASN A 633 23.37 -6.28 -37.05
C ASN A 633 23.02 -6.19 -35.57
N SER A 634 21.98 -5.43 -35.23
CA SER A 634 21.49 -5.30 -33.87
C SER A 634 21.03 -6.65 -33.31
N ILE A 635 20.22 -7.37 -34.06
CA ILE A 635 19.67 -8.66 -33.64
C ILE A 635 20.76 -9.73 -33.47
N GLU A 636 21.74 -9.78 -34.39
CA GLU A 636 22.90 -10.69 -34.21
C GLU A 636 23.66 -10.40 -32.93
N ALA A 637 23.97 -9.13 -32.65
CA ALA A 637 24.64 -8.72 -31.41
C ALA A 637 23.84 -9.08 -30.14
N LEU A 638 22.50 -8.90 -30.19
CA LEU A 638 21.62 -9.30 -29.05
C LEU A 638 21.58 -10.82 -28.87
N MET A 639 21.56 -11.60 -29.96
CA MET A 639 21.52 -13.08 -29.90
C MET A 639 22.83 -13.69 -29.39
N GLU A 640 23.98 -13.06 -29.65
CA GLU A 640 25.27 -13.48 -29.11
C GLU A 640 25.35 -13.32 -27.60
N HIS A 641 24.51 -12.46 -27.02
CA HIS A 641 24.54 -12.16 -25.60
C HIS A 641 23.43 -12.88 -24.83
N ALA A 642 23.74 -13.98 -24.13
CA ALA A 642 22.80 -14.85 -23.42
C ALA A 642 21.80 -14.13 -22.52
N LYS A 643 22.14 -12.98 -21.96
CA LYS A 643 21.21 -12.20 -21.11
C LYS A 643 20.01 -11.64 -21.89
N PHE A 644 20.13 -11.29 -23.16
CA PHE A 644 18.98 -10.84 -23.95
C PHE A 644 18.02 -11.99 -24.25
N THR A 645 18.55 -13.16 -24.58
CA THR A 645 17.71 -14.37 -24.73
C THR A 645 17.00 -14.70 -23.42
N LYS A 646 17.70 -14.66 -22.29
CA LYS A 646 17.10 -14.80 -20.96
C LYS A 646 16.00 -13.74 -20.73
N PHE A 647 16.26 -12.47 -21.05
CA PHE A 647 15.32 -11.36 -20.85
C PHE A 647 13.99 -11.60 -21.56
N VAL A 648 14.03 -12.02 -22.82
CA VAL A 648 12.82 -12.30 -23.62
C VAL A 648 12.10 -13.55 -23.10
N ARG A 649 12.82 -14.62 -22.73
CA ARG A 649 12.26 -15.83 -22.10
C ARG A 649 11.56 -15.51 -20.79
N GLU A 650 12.15 -14.68 -19.93
CA GLU A 650 11.55 -14.22 -18.67
C GLU A 650 10.29 -13.38 -18.92
N ALA A 651 10.34 -12.45 -19.88
CA ALA A 651 9.17 -11.66 -20.24
C ALA A 651 8.01 -12.54 -20.71
N TYR A 652 8.29 -13.57 -21.48
CA TYR A 652 7.30 -14.57 -21.87
C TYR A 652 6.78 -15.37 -20.68
N LYS A 653 7.68 -15.86 -19.82
CA LYS A 653 7.32 -16.61 -18.60
C LYS A 653 6.40 -15.80 -17.68
N HIS A 654 6.62 -14.49 -17.59
CA HIS A 654 5.80 -13.58 -16.80
C HIS A 654 4.57 -13.05 -17.55
N CYS A 655 4.17 -13.72 -18.64
CA CYS A 655 2.96 -13.41 -19.43
C CYS A 655 2.91 -11.97 -19.99
N LYS A 656 4.06 -11.30 -20.16
CA LYS A 656 4.16 -9.92 -20.67
C LYS A 656 3.93 -9.86 -22.18
N ALA A 657 3.44 -8.71 -22.67
CA ALA A 657 3.38 -8.43 -24.10
C ALA A 657 4.80 -8.25 -24.69
N ILE A 658 5.05 -8.84 -25.85
CA ILE A 658 6.32 -8.73 -26.58
C ILE A 658 6.02 -8.38 -28.03
N ALA A 659 6.58 -7.28 -28.54
CA ALA A 659 6.51 -6.91 -29.95
C ALA A 659 7.88 -7.01 -30.60
N ALA A 660 7.97 -7.66 -31.77
CA ALA A 660 9.18 -7.81 -32.56
C ALA A 660 8.91 -7.38 -34.00
N MET A 661 9.77 -6.53 -34.53
CA MET A 661 9.68 -5.98 -35.89
C MET A 661 10.78 -6.59 -36.77
N GLY A 662 10.45 -6.98 -37.98
CA GLY A 662 11.42 -7.51 -38.94
C GLY A 662 12.29 -8.64 -38.38
N GLU A 663 13.60 -8.48 -38.44
CA GLU A 663 14.60 -9.44 -37.96
C GLU A 663 14.50 -9.67 -36.45
N GLY A 664 13.87 -8.75 -35.65
CA GLY A 664 13.60 -8.90 -34.24
C GLY A 664 12.85 -10.20 -33.87
N SER A 665 12.10 -10.74 -34.85
CA SER A 665 11.41 -12.02 -34.71
C SER A 665 12.35 -13.20 -34.44
N GLN A 666 13.61 -13.12 -34.84
CA GLN A 666 14.61 -14.17 -34.58
C GLN A 666 14.89 -14.33 -33.07
N LEU A 667 14.77 -13.24 -32.29
CA LEU A 667 14.94 -13.30 -30.85
C LEU A 667 13.73 -13.96 -30.16
N ILE A 668 12.52 -13.87 -30.76
CA ILE A 668 11.32 -14.58 -30.30
C ILE A 668 11.51 -16.10 -30.41
N ASP A 669 12.16 -16.60 -31.48
CA ASP A 669 12.40 -18.04 -31.65
C ASP A 669 13.30 -18.64 -30.55
N LYS A 670 14.11 -17.79 -29.88
CA LYS A 670 14.93 -18.18 -28.72
C LYS A 670 14.13 -18.44 -27.44
N ILE A 671 12.82 -18.16 -27.44
CA ILE A 671 11.93 -18.54 -26.33
C ILE A 671 11.80 -20.08 -26.24
N GLU A 672 11.89 -20.76 -27.39
CA GLU A 672 11.89 -22.23 -27.49
C GLU A 672 10.63 -22.88 -26.90
N VAL A 673 9.46 -22.32 -27.24
CA VAL A 673 8.14 -22.83 -26.85
C VAL A 673 7.34 -23.13 -28.11
N ASP A 674 6.65 -24.27 -28.12
CA ASP A 674 5.78 -24.66 -29.22
C ASP A 674 4.71 -23.61 -29.49
N ALA A 675 4.53 -23.25 -30.78
CA ALA A 675 3.56 -22.27 -31.22
C ALA A 675 3.68 -20.90 -30.50
N VAL A 676 4.92 -20.46 -30.18
CA VAL A 676 5.18 -19.15 -29.56
C VAL A 676 4.66 -17.98 -30.42
N ARG A 677 4.74 -18.12 -31.74
CA ARG A 677 4.29 -17.10 -32.71
C ARG A 677 2.76 -17.00 -32.84
N GLU A 678 2.01 -17.98 -32.31
CA GLU A 678 0.54 -18.00 -32.29
C GLU A 678 -0.04 -17.40 -31.00
N ASP A 679 0.81 -16.90 -30.12
CA ASP A 679 0.41 -16.29 -28.85
C ASP A 679 -0.11 -14.85 -29.05
N ASP A 680 -1.31 -14.55 -28.58
CA ASP A 680 -2.01 -13.27 -28.77
C ASP A 680 -1.26 -12.02 -28.27
N ALA A 681 -0.27 -12.20 -27.40
CA ALA A 681 0.55 -11.12 -26.86
C ALA A 681 2.01 -11.17 -27.36
N ILE A 682 2.29 -12.01 -28.37
CA ILE A 682 3.53 -12.01 -29.16
C ILE A 682 3.20 -11.42 -30.53
N LEU A 683 3.64 -10.19 -30.76
CA LEU A 683 3.29 -9.41 -31.94
C LEU A 683 4.50 -9.32 -32.86
N ILE A 684 4.49 -10.10 -33.95
CA ILE A 684 5.51 -10.05 -35.00
C ILE A 684 4.98 -9.14 -36.13
N ASP A 685 5.71 -8.09 -36.42
CA ASP A 685 5.31 -7.03 -37.40
C ASP A 685 3.91 -6.45 -37.12
N GLY A 686 3.49 -6.52 -35.86
CA GLY A 686 2.20 -6.03 -35.39
C GLY A 686 2.10 -4.50 -35.40
N THR A 687 0.88 -3.99 -35.38
CA THR A 687 0.69 -2.53 -35.31
C THR A 687 0.95 -2.01 -33.88
N ALA A 688 1.33 -0.74 -33.76
CA ALA A 688 1.46 -0.09 -32.47
C ALA A 688 0.15 -0.16 -31.63
N LYS A 689 -1.01 -0.12 -32.28
CA LYS A 689 -2.32 -0.25 -31.63
C LYS A 689 -2.50 -1.63 -31.00
N ASP A 690 -2.10 -2.69 -31.71
CA ASP A 690 -2.21 -4.06 -31.19
C ASP A 690 -1.30 -4.24 -29.97
N PHE A 691 -0.08 -3.66 -30.03
CA PHE A 691 0.84 -3.71 -28.91
C PHE A 691 0.33 -2.91 -27.70
N ILE A 692 -0.21 -1.71 -27.89
CA ILE A 692 -0.87 -0.92 -26.84
C ILE A 692 -1.99 -1.74 -26.20
N ASN A 693 -2.86 -2.37 -26.99
CA ASN A 693 -3.95 -3.20 -26.48
C ASN A 693 -3.45 -4.41 -25.69
N ALA A 694 -2.36 -5.04 -26.13
CA ALA A 694 -1.76 -6.17 -25.40
C ALA A 694 -1.16 -5.73 -24.06
N ILE A 695 -0.47 -4.59 -24.02
CA ILE A 695 0.09 -4.01 -22.76
C ILE A 695 -1.04 -3.60 -21.81
N ALA A 696 -2.11 -3.00 -22.33
CA ALA A 696 -3.25 -2.56 -21.52
C ALA A 696 -3.92 -3.74 -20.77
N LYS A 697 -3.91 -4.93 -21.33
CA LYS A 697 -4.38 -6.17 -20.64
C LYS A 697 -3.48 -6.60 -19.49
N HIS A 698 -2.40 -5.91 -19.24
CA HIS A 698 -1.39 -6.16 -18.21
C HIS A 698 -0.61 -7.46 -18.45
N ARG A 699 -1.26 -8.64 -18.50
CA ARG A 699 -0.65 -9.97 -18.72
C ARG A 699 -1.55 -10.83 -19.59
N ASN A 700 -0.94 -11.65 -20.44
CA ASN A 700 -1.65 -12.70 -21.19
C ASN A 700 -1.71 -14.00 -20.39
N TRP A 701 -2.69 -14.11 -19.51
CA TRP A 701 -2.85 -15.27 -18.62
C TRP A 701 -3.16 -16.59 -19.35
N ASN A 702 -3.62 -16.54 -20.60
CA ASN A 702 -3.81 -17.75 -21.45
C ASN A 702 -2.50 -18.52 -21.68
N ARG A 703 -1.37 -17.87 -21.43
CA ARG A 703 -0.01 -18.42 -21.59
C ARG A 703 0.46 -19.28 -20.41
N MET A 704 -0.19 -19.24 -19.26
CA MET A 704 0.33 -19.77 -17.98
C MET A 704 0.84 -21.22 -18.07
N GLU A 705 0.09 -22.13 -18.69
CA GLU A 705 0.50 -23.54 -18.82
C GLU A 705 1.79 -23.70 -19.63
N LYS A 706 1.96 -22.91 -20.69
CA LYS A 706 3.18 -22.90 -21.50
C LYS A 706 4.32 -22.21 -20.74
N ALA A 707 4.02 -21.10 -20.08
CA ALA A 707 4.97 -20.32 -19.28
C ALA A 707 5.58 -21.13 -18.13
N ALA A 708 4.80 -22.00 -17.50
CA ALA A 708 5.26 -22.87 -16.42
C ALA A 708 6.35 -23.88 -16.85
N LYS A 709 6.46 -24.17 -18.16
CA LYS A 709 7.44 -25.13 -18.71
C LYS A 709 8.76 -24.49 -19.11
N ILE A 710 8.86 -23.16 -19.06
CA ILE A 710 10.07 -22.44 -19.49
C ILE A 710 11.11 -22.41 -18.36
N ALA A 711 12.29 -22.91 -18.67
CA ALA A 711 13.48 -22.74 -17.82
C ALA A 711 14.10 -21.36 -18.07
N VAL A 712 14.30 -20.56 -17.02
CA VAL A 712 14.92 -19.22 -17.08
C VAL A 712 15.92 -19.08 -15.95
#